data_c098eefbf8e2943deed0b5766880ee46
#
_entry.id   c098eefbf8e2943deed0b5766880ee46
#
_cell.length_a   1.000
_cell.length_b   1.000
_cell.length_c   1.000
_cell.angle_alpha   90.00
_cell.angle_beta   90.00
_cell.angle_gamma   90.00
#
_symmetry.space_group_name_H-M   'P 1'
#
loop_
_entity.id
_entity.type
_entity.pdbx_description
1 polymer ?
#
loop_
_entity_poly.entity_id
_entity_poly.type
_entity_poly.pdbx_seq_one_letter_code
_entity_poly.pdbx_strand_id
1 'polypeptide(L)'
;MKHFIAILVYLYAAFAYGQTTLRGKVVDDHNKPIMGVNVFLQGTIEGASTDENGNFQFVSHQKGSATLVCKHLAMNDASKLITLQDDMPALHITMTEKEAALDEVILTGRESSLGITDKKRAIILNTMDIDTTPGADGDIVSTLSVLPGAQQVGESGLLFVRGGSGEETKVLIDGLEVLNPFYSGVPDVAQRNRFSPHIFKGIIFNTGGYSPQYGNALSSVLSLETNDHPNKPSTVIAILPYGIQGGHDFLSKKETRSGGFDVGYFNFKPYHKLVKQHVEWLKPAESLILTGTFRQNTSKGMLKWYGYCNTMEQAINQPQVELRGEKRSYESKNVNAVSILTYTQELNTHWELYTGYGFNYNRDKITDWNNYEHKYATLHQFRAVAAGTPIDNWHTEVGTELFAYNGNYGNDYTTALWANASLPLQRKLYLQAGIRTEYSNQLHQADVLPRMALNYRTGKLHQLSVSAGLYSQKPTESFLPIYRDLAFAKSAHYIANYQYTYDRRIFRVEAYYKDYQRLLSYANGHLPTASGRGYAKGIDIFWRDSKTLKGFDYWLSYSFLDTQRQFLHYPIMAQPSFAMPHTAHIVAKYFFEQLGLFVGGSYSVSSGRAYENPNNSSFLSDRTPVYYNLNANIALLRKGKHTFNTVVFSVNNITGYEPIFSYRYSNDGSYRLPITLPYKRSFLVGWFISIGKDRSSEIIDQLP
;
A
#
# COMPACT_ATOMS: atom_id res chain seq x y z
N MET A 1 2.00 38.92 -5.35
CA MET A 1 0.68 38.71 -5.95
C MET A 1 0.62 39.17 -7.41
N LYS A 2 1.02 40.40 -7.77
CA LYS A 2 0.96 40.88 -9.18
C LYS A 2 1.85 40.07 -10.17
N HIS A 3 2.99 39.60 -9.79
CA HIS A 3 3.86 38.75 -10.64
C HIS A 3 3.36 37.31 -10.80
N PHE A 4 2.63 36.79 -9.83
CA PHE A 4 2.01 35.46 -9.90
C PHE A 4 0.82 35.42 -10.86
N ILE A 5 0.02 36.51 -10.89
CA ILE A 5 -1.10 36.68 -11.83
C ILE A 5 -0.58 36.88 -13.27
N ALA A 6 0.53 37.62 -13.45
CA ALA A 6 1.14 37.82 -14.75
C ALA A 6 1.70 36.51 -15.36
N ILE A 7 2.26 35.62 -14.55
CA ILE A 7 2.71 34.28 -14.99
C ILE A 7 1.51 33.41 -15.39
N LEU A 8 0.41 33.46 -14.65
CA LEU A 8 -0.84 32.76 -14.98
C LEU A 8 -1.47 33.26 -16.29
N VAL A 9 -1.44 34.57 -16.54
CA VAL A 9 -1.95 35.18 -17.78
C VAL A 9 -1.04 34.88 -18.98
N TYR A 10 0.28 34.83 -18.80
CA TYR A 10 1.22 34.44 -19.87
C TYR A 10 1.12 32.96 -20.23
N LEU A 11 0.79 32.09 -19.28
CA LEU A 11 0.47 30.68 -19.51
C LEU A 11 -0.85 30.49 -20.27
N TYR A 12 -1.79 31.41 -20.13
CA TYR A 12 -3.08 31.35 -20.81
C TYR A 12 -3.02 31.84 -22.28
N ALA A 13 -2.12 32.75 -22.60
CA ALA A 13 -2.01 33.35 -23.93
C ALA A 13 -1.27 32.48 -24.99
N ALA A 14 -0.68 31.35 -24.59
CA ALA A 14 0.09 30.48 -25.49
C ALA A 14 -0.76 29.39 -26.20
N PHE A 15 -2.11 29.41 -26.11
CA PHE A 15 -2.95 28.31 -26.55
C PHE A 15 -4.01 28.70 -27.60
N ALA A 16 -3.59 29.24 -28.73
CA ALA A 16 -4.41 29.30 -29.94
C ALA A 16 -3.94 28.23 -30.94
N TYR A 17 -4.23 26.94 -30.67
CA TYR A 17 -4.05 25.87 -31.65
C TYR A 17 -5.40 25.46 -32.23
N GLY A 18 -5.45 25.16 -33.55
CA GLY A 18 -6.64 24.66 -34.21
C GLY A 18 -7.16 23.39 -33.52
N GLN A 19 -8.43 23.40 -33.14
CA GLN A 19 -9.10 22.31 -32.44
C GLN A 19 -9.92 21.47 -33.42
N THR A 20 -9.73 20.15 -33.42
CA THR A 20 -10.54 19.20 -34.20
C THR A 20 -11.55 18.54 -33.24
N THR A 21 -12.85 18.63 -33.53
CA THR A 21 -13.89 17.94 -32.76
C THR A 21 -14.12 16.56 -33.34
N LEU A 22 -13.86 15.52 -32.54
CA LEU A 22 -14.19 14.14 -32.85
C LEU A 22 -15.55 13.80 -32.22
N ARG A 23 -16.44 13.23 -33.03
CA ARG A 23 -17.75 12.73 -32.60
C ARG A 23 -18.06 11.41 -33.26
N GLY A 24 -18.82 10.57 -32.60
CA GLY A 24 -19.20 9.28 -33.17
C GLY A 24 -20.12 8.49 -32.27
N LYS A 25 -20.35 7.24 -32.66
CA LYS A 25 -21.18 6.28 -31.94
C LYS A 25 -20.48 4.94 -31.85
N VAL A 26 -20.56 4.32 -30.67
CA VAL A 26 -20.06 2.96 -30.41
C VAL A 26 -21.24 2.04 -30.18
N VAL A 27 -21.23 0.91 -30.90
CA VAL A 27 -22.28 -0.10 -30.86
C VAL A 27 -21.69 -1.50 -30.72
N ASP A 28 -22.51 -2.48 -30.33
CA ASP A 28 -22.14 -3.90 -30.36
C ASP A 28 -22.32 -4.48 -31.76
N ASP A 29 -22.03 -5.77 -31.93
CA ASP A 29 -22.22 -6.53 -33.18
C ASP A 29 -23.69 -6.69 -33.57
N HIS A 30 -24.64 -6.43 -32.69
CA HIS A 30 -26.08 -6.37 -32.93
C HIS A 30 -26.60 -4.94 -33.16
N ASN A 31 -25.69 -3.97 -33.34
CA ASN A 31 -25.99 -2.54 -33.53
C ASN A 31 -26.66 -1.84 -32.35
N LYS A 32 -26.56 -2.44 -31.15
CA LYS A 32 -27.07 -1.86 -29.90
C LYS A 32 -26.05 -0.89 -29.34
N PRO A 33 -26.44 0.32 -28.91
CA PRO A 33 -25.51 1.30 -28.35
C PRO A 33 -24.86 0.81 -27.07
N ILE A 34 -23.55 1.08 -26.92
CA ILE A 34 -22.78 0.72 -25.72
C ILE A 34 -22.48 2.00 -24.95
N MET A 35 -23.02 2.10 -23.74
CA MET A 35 -22.75 3.19 -22.80
C MET A 35 -21.45 2.93 -22.04
N GLY A 36 -20.69 3.99 -21.73
CA GLY A 36 -19.52 3.90 -20.86
C GLY A 36 -18.24 3.38 -21.53
N VAL A 37 -18.21 3.36 -22.87
CA VAL A 37 -16.97 3.07 -23.61
C VAL A 37 -16.02 4.25 -23.51
N ASN A 38 -14.81 4.05 -23.06
CA ASN A 38 -13.76 5.06 -23.10
C ASN A 38 -13.19 5.14 -24.51
N VAL A 39 -13.46 6.24 -25.19
CA VAL A 39 -13.00 6.53 -26.56
C VAL A 39 -11.92 7.59 -26.49
N PHE A 40 -10.71 7.30 -26.93
CA PHE A 40 -9.59 8.24 -26.83
C PHE A 40 -8.57 8.04 -27.95
N LEU A 41 -7.78 9.08 -28.22
CA LEU A 41 -6.66 8.99 -29.15
C LEU A 41 -5.45 8.36 -28.46
N GLN A 42 -4.91 7.31 -29.07
CA GLN A 42 -3.76 6.58 -28.56
C GLN A 42 -2.58 7.52 -28.35
N GLY A 43 -2.02 7.46 -27.14
CA GLY A 43 -0.91 8.32 -26.76
C GLY A 43 -1.32 9.74 -26.37
N THR A 44 -2.60 10.00 -26.06
CA THR A 44 -3.11 11.29 -25.55
C THR A 44 -3.98 11.09 -24.33
N ILE A 45 -4.31 12.18 -23.66
CA ILE A 45 -5.37 12.24 -22.65
C ILE A 45 -6.69 12.75 -23.23
N GLU A 46 -6.76 12.94 -24.54
CA GLU A 46 -7.91 13.46 -25.23
C GLU A 46 -8.88 12.32 -25.56
N GLY A 47 -10.06 12.34 -24.95
CA GLY A 47 -11.04 11.29 -25.08
C GLY A 47 -12.35 11.65 -24.40
N ALA A 48 -13.34 10.79 -24.51
CA ALA A 48 -14.62 10.88 -23.82
C ALA A 48 -15.22 9.50 -23.60
N SER A 49 -16.10 9.36 -22.62
CA SER A 49 -16.93 8.15 -22.47
C SER A 49 -18.24 8.29 -23.25
N THR A 50 -18.74 7.18 -23.80
CA THR A 50 -20.02 7.16 -24.51
C THR A 50 -21.20 7.34 -23.56
N ASP A 51 -22.23 8.07 -24.04
CA ASP A 51 -23.50 8.27 -23.34
C ASP A 51 -24.44 7.02 -23.43
N GLU A 52 -25.66 7.12 -22.92
CA GLU A 52 -26.67 6.05 -22.94
C GLU A 52 -27.05 5.62 -24.36
N ASN A 53 -26.86 6.48 -25.37
CA ASN A 53 -27.11 6.21 -26.77
C ASN A 53 -25.85 5.76 -27.52
N GLY A 54 -24.75 5.52 -26.80
CA GLY A 54 -23.46 5.12 -27.36
C GLY A 54 -22.70 6.26 -28.04
N ASN A 55 -23.13 7.51 -27.92
CA ASN A 55 -22.46 8.64 -28.56
C ASN A 55 -21.31 9.16 -27.73
N PHE A 56 -20.25 9.60 -28.40
CA PHE A 56 -19.14 10.31 -27.80
C PHE A 56 -18.80 11.57 -28.56
N GLN A 57 -18.25 12.56 -27.86
CA GLN A 57 -17.70 13.77 -28.44
C GLN A 57 -16.57 14.33 -27.57
N PHE A 58 -15.43 14.62 -28.19
CA PHE A 58 -14.31 15.31 -27.53
C PHE A 58 -13.51 16.14 -28.51
N VAL A 59 -12.69 17.04 -28.00
CA VAL A 59 -11.86 17.94 -28.79
C VAL A 59 -10.41 17.42 -28.75
N SER A 60 -9.76 17.40 -29.92
CA SER A 60 -8.35 17.09 -30.04
C SER A 60 -7.55 18.27 -30.57
N HIS A 61 -6.34 18.43 -30.04
CA HIS A 61 -5.34 19.40 -30.49
C HIS A 61 -4.32 18.78 -31.45
N GLN A 62 -4.50 17.51 -31.80
CA GLN A 62 -3.62 16.82 -32.75
C GLN A 62 -4.10 17.02 -34.20
N LYS A 63 -3.15 16.91 -35.15
CA LYS A 63 -3.39 16.91 -36.58
C LYS A 63 -2.68 15.73 -37.24
N GLY A 64 -3.25 15.23 -38.36
CA GLY A 64 -2.69 14.11 -39.09
C GLY A 64 -3.20 12.76 -38.65
N SER A 65 -2.46 11.68 -38.93
CA SER A 65 -2.89 10.33 -38.60
C SER A 65 -2.81 10.03 -37.10
N ALA A 66 -3.88 9.52 -36.54
CA ALA A 66 -4.00 9.12 -35.13
C ALA A 66 -4.77 7.81 -35.02
N THR A 67 -4.52 7.01 -34.00
CA THR A 67 -5.29 5.81 -33.70
C THR A 67 -6.31 6.12 -32.63
N LEU A 68 -7.60 5.99 -32.97
CA LEU A 68 -8.68 6.05 -32.01
C LEU A 68 -8.83 4.69 -31.36
N VAL A 69 -8.84 4.64 -30.04
CA VAL A 69 -8.97 3.42 -29.23
C VAL A 69 -10.26 3.49 -28.43
N CYS A 70 -11.00 2.39 -28.42
CA CYS A 70 -12.22 2.22 -27.64
C CYS A 70 -12.01 1.09 -26.65
N LYS A 71 -12.22 1.34 -25.37
CA LYS A 71 -12.08 0.36 -24.29
C LYS A 71 -13.34 0.29 -23.44
N HIS A 72 -13.76 -0.92 -23.14
CA HIS A 72 -14.89 -1.18 -22.26
C HIS A 72 -14.68 -2.50 -21.50
N LEU A 73 -15.09 -2.55 -20.21
CA LEU A 73 -14.86 -3.72 -19.35
C LEU A 73 -15.44 -5.04 -19.90
N ALA A 74 -16.61 -4.94 -20.54
CA ALA A 74 -17.33 -6.12 -21.07
C ALA A 74 -17.12 -6.34 -22.57
N MET A 75 -16.31 -5.51 -23.26
CA MET A 75 -16.11 -5.56 -24.72
C MET A 75 -14.62 -5.74 -25.04
N ASN A 76 -14.32 -6.41 -26.16
CA ASN A 76 -12.96 -6.45 -26.69
C ASN A 76 -12.53 -5.05 -27.13
N ASP A 77 -11.28 -4.70 -26.89
CA ASP A 77 -10.72 -3.42 -27.29
C ASP A 77 -10.82 -3.25 -28.81
N ALA A 78 -11.33 -2.11 -29.26
CA ALA A 78 -11.38 -1.76 -30.68
C ALA A 78 -10.45 -0.59 -30.95
N SER A 79 -9.76 -0.61 -32.10
CA SER A 79 -8.92 0.49 -32.54
C SER A 79 -9.16 0.80 -34.01
N LYS A 80 -9.12 2.11 -34.36
CA LYS A 80 -9.32 2.58 -35.72
C LYS A 80 -8.32 3.67 -36.05
N LEU A 81 -7.58 3.50 -37.13
CA LEU A 81 -6.73 4.56 -37.67
C LEU A 81 -7.61 5.63 -38.34
N ILE A 82 -7.45 6.88 -37.93
CA ILE A 82 -8.18 8.04 -38.44
C ILE A 82 -7.21 9.15 -38.83
N THR A 83 -7.61 9.99 -39.75
CA THR A 83 -6.89 11.21 -40.12
C THR A 83 -7.64 12.42 -39.57
N LEU A 84 -7.03 13.15 -38.65
CA LEU A 84 -7.61 14.32 -37.99
C LEU A 84 -7.63 15.50 -38.94
N GLN A 85 -8.85 16.00 -39.27
CA GLN A 85 -9.12 17.12 -40.14
C GLN A 85 -10.06 18.10 -39.44
N ASP A 86 -10.11 19.34 -39.89
CA ASP A 86 -10.90 20.39 -39.24
C ASP A 86 -12.42 20.10 -39.25
N ASP A 87 -12.91 19.30 -40.20
CA ASP A 87 -14.31 18.83 -40.27
C ASP A 87 -14.36 17.31 -40.36
N MET A 88 -14.44 16.66 -39.20
CA MET A 88 -14.45 15.20 -39.10
C MET A 88 -15.88 14.64 -39.23
N PRO A 89 -16.12 13.64 -40.12
CA PRO A 89 -17.38 12.93 -40.15
C PRO A 89 -17.61 12.18 -38.83
N ALA A 90 -18.88 11.93 -38.49
CA ALA A 90 -19.20 11.12 -37.32
C ALA A 90 -18.65 9.71 -37.48
N LEU A 91 -17.91 9.24 -36.50
CA LEU A 91 -17.28 7.93 -36.49
C LEU A 91 -18.25 6.86 -36.00
N HIS A 92 -18.28 5.72 -36.68
CA HIS A 92 -19.01 4.56 -36.24
C HIS A 92 -18.03 3.47 -35.87
N ILE A 93 -18.15 2.90 -34.65
CA ILE A 93 -17.24 1.90 -34.13
C ILE A 93 -18.06 0.76 -33.56
N THR A 94 -17.71 -0.46 -33.98
CA THR A 94 -18.33 -1.68 -33.47
C THR A 94 -17.36 -2.37 -32.54
N MET A 95 -17.84 -2.75 -31.36
CA MET A 95 -17.11 -3.55 -30.39
C MET A 95 -17.83 -4.88 -30.20
N THR A 96 -17.06 -5.97 -30.10
CA THR A 96 -17.63 -7.29 -29.79
C THR A 96 -17.62 -7.52 -28.30
N GLU A 97 -18.67 -8.12 -27.77
CA GLU A 97 -18.66 -8.56 -26.38
C GLU A 97 -17.43 -9.44 -26.13
N LYS A 98 -16.72 -9.18 -25.06
CA LYS A 98 -15.82 -10.19 -24.52
C LYS A 98 -16.72 -11.38 -24.26
N GLU A 99 -16.53 -12.49 -24.98
CA GLU A 99 -17.14 -13.74 -24.54
C GLU A 99 -16.88 -13.84 -23.05
N ALA A 100 -17.95 -13.58 -22.30
CA ALA A 100 -17.90 -13.68 -20.88
C ALA A 100 -17.71 -15.17 -20.57
N ALA A 101 -16.49 -15.58 -20.56
CA ALA A 101 -16.03 -16.55 -19.59
C ALA A 101 -16.26 -15.85 -18.24
N LEU A 102 -17.53 -15.80 -17.85
CA LEU A 102 -18.10 -15.18 -16.66
C LEU A 102 -17.69 -15.92 -15.40
N ASP A 103 -16.62 -16.71 -15.44
CA ASP A 103 -16.28 -17.52 -14.30
C ASP A 103 -14.83 -17.65 -13.96
N GLU A 104 -13.95 -17.16 -14.71
CA GLU A 104 -12.55 -17.16 -14.30
C GLU A 104 -11.94 -15.82 -14.69
N VAL A 105 -11.54 -15.06 -13.69
CA VAL A 105 -10.20 -14.52 -13.82
C VAL A 105 -9.33 -15.79 -13.96
N ILE A 106 -9.29 -16.36 -15.17
CA ILE A 106 -8.21 -17.27 -15.57
C ILE A 106 -7.01 -16.35 -15.52
N LEU A 107 -6.34 -16.39 -14.39
CA LEU A 107 -4.98 -15.93 -14.26
C LEU A 107 -4.21 -16.82 -15.23
N THR A 108 -4.05 -16.32 -16.46
CA THR A 108 -2.99 -16.82 -17.32
C THR A 108 -1.73 -16.81 -16.48
N GLY A 109 -1.00 -17.92 -16.40
CA GLY A 109 0.06 -18.28 -15.46
C GLY A 109 1.17 -17.27 -15.10
N ARG A 110 1.01 -16.00 -15.40
CA ARG A 110 1.94 -14.89 -15.07
C ARG A 110 1.53 -14.01 -13.90
N GLU A 111 0.35 -14.23 -13.31
CA GLU A 111 -0.19 -13.40 -12.22
C GLU A 111 -0.39 -14.14 -10.89
N SER A 112 0.19 -15.34 -10.73
CA SER A 112 -0.26 -16.32 -9.73
C SER A 112 0.53 -16.41 -8.43
N SER A 113 1.28 -15.39 -8.02
CA SER A 113 1.90 -15.42 -6.66
C SER A 113 0.87 -15.35 -5.53
N LEU A 114 -0.40 -15.10 -5.86
CA LEU A 114 -1.50 -14.96 -4.89
C LEU A 114 -2.64 -15.92 -5.22
N GLY A 115 -3.06 -16.70 -4.24
CA GLY A 115 -4.26 -17.53 -4.37
C GLY A 115 -5.48 -16.71 -4.79
N ILE A 116 -6.27 -17.23 -5.74
CA ILE A 116 -7.45 -16.57 -6.33
C ILE A 116 -8.41 -16.00 -5.25
N THR A 117 -8.52 -16.68 -4.13
CA THR A 117 -9.41 -16.32 -3.02
C THR A 117 -8.89 -15.16 -2.19
N ASP A 118 -7.58 -15.01 -2.07
CA ASP A 118 -7.00 -13.91 -1.30
C ASP A 118 -7.12 -12.58 -2.05
N LYS A 119 -6.95 -12.56 -3.35
CA LYS A 119 -7.20 -11.37 -4.20
C LYS A 119 -8.65 -10.86 -4.08
N LYS A 120 -9.62 -11.76 -3.97
CA LYS A 120 -11.04 -11.39 -3.86
C LYS A 120 -11.41 -10.75 -2.51
N ARG A 121 -10.62 -10.97 -1.47
CA ARG A 121 -10.84 -10.39 -0.13
C ARG A 121 -9.90 -9.24 0.19
N ALA A 122 -8.77 -9.15 -0.51
CA ALA A 122 -7.80 -8.10 -0.32
C ALA A 122 -8.27 -6.75 -0.90
N ILE A 123 -7.69 -5.69 -0.40
CA ILE A 123 -7.76 -4.37 -1.00
C ILE A 123 -6.58 -4.27 -1.96
N ILE A 124 -6.86 -3.96 -3.22
CA ILE A 124 -5.85 -3.78 -4.26
C ILE A 124 -5.79 -2.30 -4.61
N LEU A 125 -4.62 -1.71 -4.47
CA LEU A 125 -4.32 -0.34 -4.88
C LEU A 125 -3.38 -0.35 -6.07
N ASN A 126 -3.55 0.63 -6.93
CA ASN A 126 -2.60 0.94 -7.99
C ASN A 126 -1.74 2.16 -7.62
N THR A 127 -0.71 2.43 -8.39
CA THR A 127 0.21 3.55 -8.17
C THR A 127 -0.52 4.90 -8.19
N MET A 128 -1.51 5.06 -9.08
CA MET A 128 -2.27 6.30 -9.19
C MET A 128 -3.14 6.55 -7.94
N ASP A 129 -3.71 5.50 -7.34
CA ASP A 129 -4.44 5.65 -6.07
C ASP A 129 -3.53 6.26 -4.99
N ILE A 130 -2.25 5.86 -4.96
CA ILE A 130 -1.27 6.35 -3.97
C ILE A 130 -0.84 7.79 -4.29
N ASP A 131 -0.51 8.07 -5.55
CA ASP A 131 -0.02 9.39 -5.98
C ASP A 131 -1.09 10.48 -5.83
N THR A 132 -2.38 10.13 -6.01
CA THR A 132 -3.48 11.08 -6.00
C THR A 132 -4.27 11.12 -4.70
N THR A 133 -3.99 10.27 -3.71
CA THR A 133 -4.68 10.32 -2.42
C THR A 133 -4.20 11.51 -1.59
N PRO A 134 -5.08 12.49 -1.28
CA PRO A 134 -4.70 13.67 -0.52
C PRO A 134 -4.26 13.29 0.90
N GLY A 135 -3.12 13.83 1.35
CA GLY A 135 -2.54 13.55 2.66
C GLY A 135 -1.63 12.32 2.72
N ALA A 136 -1.55 11.53 1.64
CA ALA A 136 -0.64 10.38 1.56
C ALA A 136 0.77 10.76 1.06
N ASP A 137 0.88 11.83 0.26
CA ASP A 137 2.15 12.34 -0.29
C ASP A 137 3.00 11.23 -0.95
N GLY A 138 2.34 10.31 -1.70
CA GLY A 138 2.98 9.19 -2.38
C GLY A 138 3.48 8.05 -1.47
N ASP A 139 3.04 8.00 -0.22
CA ASP A 139 3.38 6.93 0.73
C ASP A 139 2.32 5.82 0.73
N ILE A 140 2.76 4.56 0.56
CA ILE A 140 1.88 3.39 0.50
C ILE A 140 1.09 3.23 1.80
N VAL A 141 1.77 3.31 2.96
CA VAL A 141 1.16 3.08 4.26
C VAL A 141 0.19 4.20 4.62
N SER A 142 0.53 5.46 4.32
CA SER A 142 -0.37 6.59 4.51
C SER A 142 -1.63 6.48 3.65
N THR A 143 -1.52 5.95 2.42
CA THR A 143 -2.70 5.64 1.58
C THR A 143 -3.54 4.51 2.17
N LEU A 144 -2.91 3.44 2.68
CA LEU A 144 -3.63 2.34 3.31
C LEU A 144 -4.36 2.77 4.58
N SER A 145 -3.85 3.77 5.30
CA SER A 145 -4.44 4.24 6.56
C SER A 145 -5.81 4.89 6.42
N VAL A 146 -6.20 5.34 5.21
CA VAL A 146 -7.54 5.87 4.94
C VAL A 146 -8.53 4.80 4.46
N LEU A 147 -8.11 3.52 4.44
CA LEU A 147 -8.94 2.37 4.11
C LEU A 147 -9.49 1.71 5.37
N PRO A 148 -10.60 0.96 5.29
CA PRO A 148 -11.22 0.38 6.46
C PRO A 148 -10.31 -0.65 7.15
N GLY A 149 -10.38 -0.70 8.49
CA GLY A 149 -9.61 -1.61 9.33
C GLY A 149 -8.15 -1.22 9.54
N ALA A 150 -7.65 -0.21 8.85
CA ALA A 150 -6.30 0.28 8.96
C ALA A 150 -6.27 1.62 9.73
N GLN A 151 -5.25 1.81 10.55
CA GLN A 151 -5.04 3.02 11.35
C GLN A 151 -3.54 3.36 11.33
N GLN A 152 -3.20 4.63 11.17
CA GLN A 152 -1.85 5.11 11.32
C GLN A 152 -1.72 5.88 12.63
N VAL A 153 -0.76 5.51 13.43
CA VAL A 153 -0.45 6.21 14.67
C VAL A 153 0.55 7.31 14.37
N GLY A 154 0.15 8.57 14.56
CA GLY A 154 0.85 9.74 14.05
C GLY A 154 2.28 9.91 14.53
N GLU A 155 2.65 9.39 15.71
CA GLU A 155 4.00 9.42 16.26
C GLU A 155 4.91 8.30 15.75
N SER A 156 4.36 7.19 15.20
CA SER A 156 5.17 6.06 14.73
C SER A 156 5.20 5.91 13.21
N GLY A 157 4.11 6.27 12.53
CA GLY A 157 3.96 6.06 11.09
C GLY A 157 3.72 4.59 10.68
N LEU A 158 3.72 3.65 11.63
CA LEU A 158 3.43 2.24 11.38
C LEU A 158 1.94 2.02 11.08
N LEU A 159 1.64 0.90 10.44
CA LEU A 159 0.28 0.51 10.08
C LEU A 159 -0.30 -0.43 11.14
N PHE A 160 -1.32 0.02 11.84
CA PHE A 160 -2.05 -0.74 12.85
C PHE A 160 -3.35 -1.26 12.23
N VAL A 161 -3.64 -2.55 12.37
CA VAL A 161 -4.73 -3.17 11.64
C VAL A 161 -5.64 -3.97 12.58
N ARG A 162 -6.91 -3.55 12.69
CA ARG A 162 -7.93 -4.28 13.48
C ARG A 162 -7.44 -4.65 14.88
N GLY A 163 -6.94 -3.69 15.61
CA GLY A 163 -6.42 -3.87 16.97
C GLY A 163 -5.07 -4.58 17.06
N GLY A 164 -4.41 -4.88 15.93
CA GLY A 164 -3.03 -5.35 15.89
C GLY A 164 -2.04 -4.21 15.99
N SER A 165 -0.86 -4.47 16.60
CA SER A 165 0.25 -3.52 16.61
C SER A 165 0.89 -3.41 15.21
N GLY A 166 1.68 -2.35 15.00
CA GLY A 166 2.37 -2.16 13.72
C GLY A 166 3.33 -3.30 13.36
N GLU A 167 3.91 -4.00 14.34
CA GLU A 167 4.79 -5.15 14.15
C GLU A 167 4.04 -6.43 13.75
N GLU A 168 2.74 -6.49 13.98
CA GLU A 168 1.88 -7.61 13.58
C GLU A 168 1.48 -7.57 12.10
N THR A 169 1.88 -6.51 11.37
CA THR A 169 1.72 -6.38 9.93
C THR A 169 3.02 -6.75 9.23
N LYS A 170 2.98 -7.75 8.34
CA LYS A 170 4.13 -8.15 7.53
C LYS A 170 4.10 -7.54 6.15
N VAL A 171 5.27 -7.10 5.69
CA VAL A 171 5.46 -6.55 4.35
C VAL A 171 6.28 -7.53 3.52
N LEU A 172 5.76 -7.89 2.36
CA LEU A 172 6.40 -8.80 1.42
C LEU A 172 6.64 -8.07 0.09
N ILE A 173 7.75 -8.37 -0.56
CA ILE A 173 8.01 -7.99 -1.95
C ILE A 173 8.17 -9.27 -2.78
N ASP A 174 7.36 -9.41 -3.83
CA ASP A 174 7.31 -10.63 -4.65
C ASP A 174 7.20 -11.92 -3.82
N GLY A 175 6.47 -11.89 -2.70
CA GLY A 175 6.25 -13.03 -1.81
C GLY A 175 7.32 -13.27 -0.75
N LEU A 176 8.39 -12.47 -0.68
CA LEU A 176 9.48 -12.59 0.28
C LEU A 176 9.43 -11.47 1.33
N GLU A 177 9.67 -11.82 2.59
CA GLU A 177 9.57 -10.89 3.73
C GLU A 177 10.66 -9.81 3.68
N VAL A 178 10.27 -8.56 3.98
CA VAL A 178 11.19 -7.44 4.16
C VAL A 178 11.36 -7.16 5.65
N LEU A 179 12.60 -7.23 6.13
CA LEU A 179 12.91 -7.12 7.55
C LEU A 179 12.53 -5.75 8.14
N ASN A 180 12.90 -4.65 7.48
CA ASN A 180 12.63 -3.28 7.94
C ASN A 180 12.04 -2.43 6.81
N PRO A 181 10.71 -2.48 6.59
CA PRO A 181 10.06 -1.80 5.49
C PRO A 181 9.90 -0.28 5.68
N PHE A 182 10.22 0.23 6.87
CA PHE A 182 10.15 1.66 7.21
C PHE A 182 11.54 2.26 7.39
N TYR A 183 11.68 3.55 7.13
CA TYR A 183 12.90 4.28 7.49
C TYR A 183 13.10 4.28 9.00
N SER A 184 14.35 4.22 9.45
CA SER A 184 14.64 4.36 10.87
C SER A 184 14.29 5.77 11.33
N GLY A 185 13.48 5.87 12.40
CA GLY A 185 12.94 7.11 12.90
C GLY A 185 13.78 7.73 14.00
N VAL A 186 13.37 8.94 14.40
CA VAL A 186 13.68 9.56 15.68
C VAL A 186 12.41 9.57 16.53
N PRO A 187 12.50 9.65 17.86
CA PRO A 187 11.32 9.61 18.72
C PRO A 187 10.26 10.66 18.34
N ASP A 188 8.98 10.26 18.39
CA ASP A 188 7.80 11.10 18.13
C ASP A 188 7.68 11.68 16.71
N VAL A 189 8.47 11.18 15.76
CA VAL A 189 8.39 11.53 14.35
C VAL A 189 7.98 10.32 13.54
N ALA A 190 6.83 10.43 12.87
CA ALA A 190 6.29 9.35 12.06
C ALA A 190 7.26 8.89 10.97
N GLN A 191 7.49 7.58 10.91
CA GLN A 191 8.31 6.94 9.89
C GLN A 191 7.52 6.82 8.57
N ARG A 192 8.23 6.81 7.45
CA ARG A 192 7.64 6.55 6.13
C ARG A 192 8.09 5.19 5.61
N ASN A 193 7.31 4.63 4.70
CA ASN A 193 7.69 3.43 3.96
C ASN A 193 8.90 3.72 3.07
N ARG A 194 9.82 2.72 2.92
CA ARG A 194 11.06 2.87 2.13
C ARG A 194 10.85 2.79 0.63
N PHE A 195 9.79 2.12 0.19
CA PHE A 195 9.65 1.69 -1.19
C PHE A 195 8.77 2.64 -1.98
N SER A 196 9.26 3.06 -3.16
CA SER A 196 8.48 3.84 -4.10
C SER A 196 7.33 3.01 -4.67
N PRO A 197 6.09 3.52 -4.72
CA PRO A 197 4.96 2.78 -5.30
C PRO A 197 5.13 2.50 -6.80
N HIS A 198 5.97 3.26 -7.51
CA HIS A 198 6.15 3.15 -8.97
C HIS A 198 6.85 1.88 -9.44
N ILE A 199 7.54 1.17 -8.53
CA ILE A 199 8.20 -0.10 -8.84
C ILE A 199 7.26 -1.30 -8.73
N PHE A 200 6.02 -1.10 -8.26
CA PHE A 200 5.04 -2.17 -8.05
C PHE A 200 3.87 -2.07 -9.03
N LYS A 201 3.48 -3.20 -9.60
CA LYS A 201 2.27 -3.37 -10.43
C LYS A 201 1.03 -3.67 -9.59
N GLY A 202 1.22 -4.19 -8.37
CA GLY A 202 0.16 -4.55 -7.43
C GLY A 202 0.57 -4.29 -6.01
N ILE A 203 -0.31 -3.63 -5.27
CA ILE A 203 -0.20 -3.38 -3.84
C ILE A 203 -1.42 -4.01 -3.21
N ILE A 204 -1.22 -5.13 -2.53
CA ILE A 204 -2.29 -6.00 -2.06
C ILE A 204 -2.27 -6.03 -0.55
N PHE A 205 -3.34 -5.58 0.06
CA PHE A 205 -3.46 -5.45 1.50
C PHE A 205 -4.54 -6.37 2.05
N ASN A 206 -4.13 -7.32 2.88
CA ASN A 206 -4.99 -8.27 3.58
C ASN A 206 -5.08 -7.91 5.06
N THR A 207 -6.27 -7.57 5.53
CA THR A 207 -6.55 -7.16 6.92
C THR A 207 -6.87 -8.32 7.88
N GLY A 208 -6.69 -9.56 7.41
CA GLY A 208 -6.93 -10.80 8.14
C GLY A 208 -7.57 -11.88 7.28
N GLY A 209 -7.66 -13.10 7.76
CA GLY A 209 -8.24 -14.22 7.02
C GLY A 209 -7.43 -14.67 5.80
N TYR A 210 -6.16 -14.32 5.69
CA TYR A 210 -5.28 -14.65 4.57
C TYR A 210 -4.89 -16.14 4.55
N SER A 211 -4.53 -16.63 3.36
CA SER A 211 -4.21 -18.03 3.08
C SER A 211 -2.97 -18.55 3.83
N PRO A 212 -2.76 -19.87 3.92
CA PRO A 212 -1.61 -20.49 4.58
C PRO A 212 -0.25 -20.12 4.00
N GLN A 213 -0.17 -19.59 2.77
CA GLN A 213 1.09 -19.14 2.19
C GLN A 213 1.76 -18.00 2.97
N TYR A 214 1.00 -17.28 3.79
CA TYR A 214 1.51 -16.19 4.63
C TYR A 214 1.65 -16.65 6.07
N GLY A 215 2.82 -16.45 6.65
CA GLY A 215 3.15 -16.75 8.04
C GLY A 215 3.74 -15.57 8.79
N ASN A 216 4.11 -15.81 10.04
CA ASN A 216 4.78 -14.85 10.92
C ASN A 216 4.05 -13.48 11.00
N ALA A 217 2.72 -13.48 10.94
CA ALA A 217 1.86 -12.31 11.01
C ALA A 217 0.63 -12.59 11.88
N LEU A 218 0.33 -11.72 12.84
CA LEU A 218 -0.86 -11.86 13.69
C LEU A 218 -2.04 -11.02 13.22
N SER A 219 -1.79 -9.98 12.41
CA SER A 219 -2.84 -9.02 12.10
C SER A 219 -3.11 -8.88 10.61
N SER A 220 -2.11 -8.55 9.82
CA SER A 220 -2.28 -8.25 8.39
C SER A 220 -1.04 -8.56 7.57
N VAL A 221 -1.21 -8.58 6.24
CA VAL A 221 -0.13 -8.78 5.27
C VAL A 221 -0.26 -7.74 4.17
N LEU A 222 0.83 -7.03 3.91
CA LEU A 222 1.00 -6.14 2.76
C LEU A 222 1.94 -6.81 1.75
N SER A 223 1.41 -7.21 0.60
CA SER A 223 2.18 -7.80 -0.48
C SER A 223 2.37 -6.79 -1.61
N LEU A 224 3.61 -6.56 -1.98
CA LEU A 224 4.04 -5.65 -3.03
C LEU A 224 4.59 -6.48 -4.19
N GLU A 225 3.97 -6.40 -5.37
CA GLU A 225 4.39 -7.13 -6.56
C GLU A 225 5.17 -6.20 -7.49
N THR A 226 6.43 -6.50 -7.76
CA THR A 226 7.25 -5.68 -8.67
C THR A 226 6.73 -5.74 -10.09
N ASN A 227 6.91 -4.62 -10.83
CA ASN A 227 6.53 -4.53 -12.25
C ASN A 227 7.16 -5.65 -13.07
N ASP A 228 6.47 -6.08 -14.11
CA ASP A 228 7.01 -6.92 -15.18
C ASP A 228 7.88 -6.07 -16.15
N HIS A 229 8.09 -6.54 -17.39
CA HIS A 229 8.81 -5.74 -18.37
C HIS A 229 8.13 -4.39 -18.64
N PRO A 230 8.90 -3.28 -18.73
CA PRO A 230 8.35 -2.03 -19.21
C PRO A 230 7.99 -2.15 -20.69
N ASN A 231 6.92 -1.49 -21.11
CA ASN A 231 6.49 -1.50 -22.53
C ASN A 231 7.47 -0.77 -23.44
N LYS A 232 8.23 0.19 -22.89
CA LYS A 232 9.25 0.99 -23.60
C LYS A 232 10.33 1.42 -22.62
N PRO A 233 11.58 1.67 -23.10
CA PRO A 233 12.58 2.35 -22.30
C PRO A 233 12.07 3.71 -21.84
N SER A 234 12.33 4.06 -20.59
CA SER A 234 11.85 5.31 -20.03
C SER A 234 12.83 5.90 -19.01
N THR A 235 12.84 7.22 -18.90
CA THR A 235 13.55 7.93 -17.85
C THR A 235 12.55 8.69 -17.01
N VAL A 236 12.68 8.63 -15.70
CA VAL A 236 11.86 9.41 -14.77
C VAL A 236 12.77 10.27 -13.91
N ILE A 237 12.40 11.54 -13.76
CA ILE A 237 13.08 12.50 -12.87
C ILE A 237 12.01 13.09 -11.95
N ALA A 238 12.25 13.06 -10.66
CA ALA A 238 11.41 13.70 -9.65
C ALA A 238 12.20 14.80 -8.95
N ILE A 239 11.62 16.00 -8.89
CA ILE A 239 12.19 17.17 -8.21
C ILE A 239 11.24 17.56 -7.09
N LEU A 240 11.75 17.53 -5.85
CA LEU A 240 10.98 17.76 -4.62
C LEU A 240 11.67 18.88 -3.80
N PRO A 241 10.99 19.59 -2.91
CA PRO A 241 11.57 20.62 -2.07
C PRO A 241 12.72 20.13 -1.17
N TYR A 242 12.78 18.82 -0.96
CA TYR A 242 13.75 18.15 -0.10
C TYR A 242 14.64 17.16 -0.85
N GLY A 243 14.61 17.12 -2.20
CA GLY A 243 15.49 16.20 -2.91
C GLY A 243 15.21 16.03 -4.40
N ILE A 244 16.05 15.24 -5.02
CA ILE A 244 15.94 14.85 -6.42
C ILE A 244 16.10 13.34 -6.53
N GLN A 245 15.33 12.73 -7.43
CA GLN A 245 15.42 11.32 -7.75
C GLN A 245 15.36 11.15 -9.26
N GLY A 246 16.14 10.22 -9.80
CA GLY A 246 16.12 9.93 -11.22
C GLY A 246 16.42 8.47 -11.50
N GLY A 247 15.75 7.92 -12.50
CA GLY A 247 15.90 6.54 -12.91
C GLY A 247 15.71 6.33 -14.39
N HIS A 248 16.21 5.21 -14.88
CA HIS A 248 16.07 4.80 -16.26
C HIS A 248 15.74 3.31 -16.35
N ASP A 249 14.74 2.98 -17.14
CA ASP A 249 14.37 1.61 -17.52
C ASP A 249 14.86 1.28 -18.92
N PHE A 250 15.52 0.14 -19.05
CA PHE A 250 16.04 -0.42 -20.30
C PHE A 250 15.14 -1.56 -20.76
N LEU A 251 14.94 -1.67 -22.07
CA LEU A 251 14.28 -2.82 -22.69
C LEU A 251 15.14 -3.30 -23.87
N SER A 252 15.41 -4.60 -23.93
CA SER A 252 16.14 -5.20 -25.06
C SER A 252 15.29 -5.15 -26.34
N LYS A 253 15.95 -5.10 -27.51
CA LYS A 253 15.25 -5.09 -28.82
C LYS A 253 14.31 -6.28 -29.05
N LYS A 254 14.57 -7.43 -28.41
CA LYS A 254 13.71 -8.63 -28.46
C LYS A 254 12.65 -8.67 -27.36
N GLU A 255 12.59 -7.63 -26.50
CA GLU A 255 11.68 -7.51 -25.37
C GLU A 255 11.74 -8.68 -24.36
N THR A 256 12.79 -9.49 -24.43
CA THR A 256 12.98 -10.65 -23.53
C THR A 256 13.75 -10.29 -22.26
N ARG A 257 14.41 -9.14 -22.22
CA ARG A 257 15.19 -8.65 -21.08
C ARG A 257 14.89 -7.20 -20.83
N SER A 258 14.77 -6.83 -19.58
CA SER A 258 14.72 -5.44 -19.15
C SER A 258 15.50 -5.27 -17.86
N GLY A 259 15.88 -4.06 -17.57
CA GLY A 259 16.51 -3.66 -16.33
C GLY A 259 16.26 -2.19 -16.09
N GLY A 260 16.47 -1.76 -14.86
CA GLY A 260 16.32 -0.37 -14.48
C GLY A 260 17.19 -0.05 -13.29
N PHE A 261 17.50 1.21 -13.15
CA PHE A 261 18.11 1.76 -11.93
C PHE A 261 17.43 3.07 -11.57
N ASP A 262 17.47 3.38 -10.29
CA ASP A 262 16.96 4.64 -9.75
C ASP A 262 17.88 5.11 -8.63
N VAL A 263 18.18 6.41 -8.59
CA VAL A 263 19.04 7.06 -7.61
C VAL A 263 18.30 8.27 -7.06
N GLY A 264 18.17 8.33 -5.74
CA GLY A 264 17.54 9.45 -5.04
C GLY A 264 18.44 10.02 -3.96
N TYR A 265 18.55 11.34 -3.91
CA TYR A 265 19.18 12.07 -2.79
C TYR A 265 18.18 13.01 -2.19
N PHE A 266 17.97 12.88 -0.88
CA PHE A 266 17.01 13.65 -0.10
C PHE A 266 17.70 14.31 1.08
N ASN A 267 17.41 15.60 1.29
CA ASN A 267 17.88 16.39 2.42
C ASN A 267 16.77 17.33 2.85
N PHE A 268 16.22 17.12 4.04
CA PHE A 268 15.08 17.88 4.54
C PHE A 268 15.44 19.28 5.09
N LYS A 269 16.71 19.62 5.16
CA LYS A 269 17.16 20.94 5.71
C LYS A 269 16.55 22.15 4.96
N PRO A 270 16.50 22.19 3.61
CA PRO A 270 15.81 23.28 2.88
C PRO A 270 14.32 23.31 3.18
N TYR A 271 13.67 22.14 3.24
CA TYR A 271 12.24 22.02 3.49
C TYR A 271 11.84 22.51 4.90
N HIS A 272 12.63 22.19 5.93
CA HIS A 272 12.41 22.66 7.30
C HIS A 272 12.54 24.18 7.47
N LYS A 273 13.19 24.88 6.52
CA LYS A 273 13.16 26.35 6.47
C LYS A 273 11.83 26.90 5.94
N LEU A 274 11.13 26.13 5.10
CA LEU A 274 9.85 26.50 4.52
C LEU A 274 8.66 26.11 5.40
N VAL A 275 8.75 24.96 6.08
CA VAL A 275 7.72 24.41 6.98
C VAL A 275 8.20 24.52 8.41
N LYS A 276 7.55 25.40 9.21
CA LYS A 276 7.90 25.60 10.62
C LYS A 276 7.77 24.29 11.38
N GLN A 277 8.86 23.88 12.05
CA GLN A 277 8.94 22.68 12.85
C GLN A 277 8.68 23.00 14.33
N HIS A 278 8.02 22.07 15.04
CA HIS A 278 7.92 22.06 16.51
C HIS A 278 9.08 21.29 17.13
N VAL A 279 9.66 20.36 16.40
CA VAL A 279 10.85 19.58 16.78
C VAL A 279 12.12 20.39 16.49
N GLU A 280 13.05 20.39 17.41
CA GLU A 280 14.37 20.99 17.21
C GLU A 280 15.31 20.00 16.51
N TRP A 281 15.49 20.20 15.21
CA TRP A 281 16.39 19.38 14.41
C TRP A 281 17.85 19.84 14.55
N LEU A 282 18.71 18.98 15.07
CA LEU A 282 20.17 19.12 15.00
C LEU A 282 20.66 18.78 13.59
N LYS A 283 20.15 17.68 13.04
CA LYS A 283 20.36 17.23 11.68
C LYS A 283 19.03 16.78 11.09
N PRO A 284 18.38 17.58 10.21
CA PRO A 284 17.24 17.11 9.44
C PRO A 284 17.59 15.87 8.64
N ALA A 285 16.61 15.01 8.40
CA ALA A 285 16.82 13.75 7.69
C ALA A 285 17.54 13.94 6.35
N GLU A 286 18.59 13.17 6.14
CA GLU A 286 19.40 13.10 4.92
C GLU A 286 19.54 11.65 4.51
N SER A 287 19.25 11.34 3.22
CA SER A 287 19.19 9.98 2.72
C SER A 287 19.70 9.88 1.27
N LEU A 288 20.45 8.83 0.98
CA LEU A 288 20.78 8.37 -0.37
C LEU A 288 20.06 7.04 -0.60
N ILE A 289 19.38 6.91 -1.75
CA ILE A 289 18.63 5.72 -2.13
C ILE A 289 19.16 5.22 -3.48
N LEU A 290 19.34 3.92 -3.57
CA LEU A 290 19.71 3.22 -4.79
C LEU A 290 18.74 2.06 -4.99
N THR A 291 18.15 1.97 -6.19
CA THR A 291 17.28 0.86 -6.58
C THR A 291 17.76 0.26 -7.89
N GLY A 292 17.73 -1.06 -8.00
CA GLY A 292 18.05 -1.78 -9.23
C GLY A 292 16.99 -2.83 -9.53
N THR A 293 16.68 -3.03 -10.80
CA THR A 293 15.76 -4.07 -11.25
C THR A 293 16.32 -4.79 -12.48
N PHE A 294 16.05 -6.09 -12.57
CA PHE A 294 16.35 -6.89 -13.74
C PHE A 294 15.28 -7.94 -13.97
N ARG A 295 14.92 -8.17 -15.23
CA ARG A 295 13.90 -9.15 -15.64
C ARG A 295 14.35 -9.83 -16.90
N GLN A 296 14.11 -11.13 -16.95
CA GLN A 296 14.42 -11.95 -18.13
C GLN A 296 13.34 -12.99 -18.35
N ASN A 297 12.68 -12.93 -19.49
CA ASN A 297 11.81 -14.00 -19.97
C ASN A 297 12.68 -15.18 -20.43
N THR A 298 12.31 -16.37 -20.00
CA THR A 298 12.80 -17.66 -20.54
C THR A 298 11.73 -18.29 -21.42
N SER A 299 12.00 -19.44 -22.01
CA SER A 299 11.00 -20.15 -22.84
C SER A 299 9.73 -20.54 -22.07
N LYS A 300 9.82 -20.75 -20.76
CA LYS A 300 8.73 -21.26 -19.92
C LYS A 300 8.52 -20.45 -18.63
N GLY A 301 9.13 -19.27 -18.51
CA GLY A 301 9.02 -18.54 -17.25
C GLY A 301 9.69 -17.18 -17.27
N MET A 302 9.80 -16.58 -16.09
CA MET A 302 10.39 -15.26 -15.88
C MET A 302 11.30 -15.26 -14.65
N LEU A 303 12.51 -14.73 -14.84
CA LEU A 303 13.45 -14.38 -13.77
C LEU A 303 13.28 -12.89 -13.46
N LYS A 304 13.14 -12.55 -12.16
CA LYS A 304 13.13 -11.16 -11.67
C LYS A 304 14.17 -10.99 -10.59
N TRP A 305 14.86 -9.86 -10.62
CA TRP A 305 15.68 -9.38 -9.53
C TRP A 305 15.32 -7.95 -9.17
N TYR A 306 15.19 -7.70 -7.88
CA TYR A 306 14.98 -6.39 -7.27
C TYR A 306 16.06 -6.16 -6.22
N GLY A 307 16.76 -5.03 -6.29
CA GLY A 307 17.75 -4.58 -5.33
C GLY A 307 17.42 -3.19 -4.82
N TYR A 308 17.56 -2.97 -3.53
CA TYR A 308 17.36 -1.67 -2.86
C TYR A 308 18.46 -1.48 -1.82
N CYS A 309 18.99 -0.27 -1.76
CA CYS A 309 19.94 0.14 -0.71
C CYS A 309 19.68 1.59 -0.34
N ASN A 310 19.70 1.90 0.95
CA ASN A 310 19.68 3.28 1.40
C ASN A 310 20.58 3.53 2.60
N THR A 311 21.04 4.80 2.70
CA THR A 311 21.60 5.35 3.93
C THR A 311 20.70 6.47 4.42
N MET A 312 20.57 6.63 5.74
CA MET A 312 19.80 7.71 6.34
C MET A 312 20.47 8.19 7.61
N GLU A 313 20.58 9.49 7.78
CA GLU A 313 21.07 10.13 9.00
C GLU A 313 20.13 11.24 9.44
N GLN A 314 19.89 11.34 10.74
CA GLN A 314 19.07 12.41 11.33
C GLN A 314 19.35 12.57 12.81
N ALA A 315 19.13 13.78 13.36
CA ALA A 315 19.30 14.05 14.78
C ALA A 315 18.35 15.16 15.26
N ILE A 316 17.86 15.01 16.48
CA ILE A 316 16.95 15.95 17.14
C ILE A 316 17.42 16.26 18.56
N ASN A 317 16.97 17.41 19.08
CA ASN A 317 16.90 17.66 20.52
C ASN A 317 15.49 17.33 21.01
N GLN A 318 15.40 16.29 21.83
CA GLN A 318 14.12 15.81 22.37
C GLN A 318 13.93 16.33 23.81
N PRO A 319 12.78 16.97 24.12
CA PRO A 319 12.49 17.35 25.50
C PRO A 319 12.27 16.14 26.39
N GLN A 320 12.85 16.16 27.58
CA GLN A 320 12.77 15.07 28.56
C GLN A 320 11.82 15.46 29.69
N VAL A 321 10.86 14.57 29.99
CA VAL A 321 9.88 14.83 31.06
C VAL A 321 10.50 14.84 32.42
N GLU A 322 11.47 13.97 32.69
CA GLU A 322 12.20 13.91 33.97
C GLU A 322 13.03 15.17 34.27
N LEU A 323 13.41 15.85 33.23
CA LEU A 323 14.17 17.10 33.30
C LEU A 323 13.28 18.32 33.05
N ARG A 324 11.97 18.20 33.24
CA ARG A 324 10.98 19.25 33.06
C ARG A 324 11.08 20.00 31.72
N GLY A 325 11.38 19.27 30.66
CA GLY A 325 11.47 19.78 29.29
C GLY A 325 12.87 20.22 28.86
N GLU A 326 13.91 20.06 29.70
CA GLU A 326 15.28 20.13 29.20
C GLU A 326 15.49 19.13 28.09
N LYS A 327 16.32 19.50 27.10
CA LYS A 327 16.45 18.71 25.86
C LYS A 327 17.71 17.88 25.91
N ARG A 328 17.59 16.65 25.35
CA ARG A 328 18.70 15.74 25.10
C ARG A 328 18.79 15.42 23.61
N SER A 329 20.01 15.28 23.13
CA SER A 329 20.26 14.90 21.73
C SER A 329 19.93 13.42 21.51
N TYR A 330 19.28 13.15 20.38
CA TYR A 330 19.07 11.82 19.83
C TYR A 330 19.53 11.81 18.40
N GLU A 331 20.47 10.94 18.05
CA GLU A 331 21.00 10.76 16.69
C GLU A 331 20.73 9.34 16.21
N SER A 332 20.31 9.21 14.96
CA SER A 332 20.10 7.92 14.28
C SER A 332 20.79 7.90 12.93
N LYS A 333 21.62 6.86 12.69
CA LYS A 333 22.25 6.56 11.41
C LYS A 333 21.87 5.15 11.00
N ASN A 334 21.28 5.01 9.82
CA ASN A 334 20.81 3.73 9.31
C ASN A 334 21.44 3.40 7.96
N VAL A 335 21.71 2.12 7.76
CA VAL A 335 22.01 1.51 6.45
C VAL A 335 21.10 0.32 6.29
N ASN A 336 20.36 0.28 5.19
CA ASN A 336 19.46 -0.82 4.86
C ASN A 336 19.69 -1.29 3.44
N ALA A 337 19.68 -2.60 3.22
CA ALA A 337 19.77 -3.20 1.89
C ALA A 337 18.83 -4.41 1.79
N VAL A 338 18.18 -4.53 0.64
CA VAL A 338 17.27 -5.63 0.29
C VAL A 338 17.64 -6.12 -1.10
N SER A 339 17.75 -7.43 -1.28
CA SER A 339 17.95 -8.08 -2.58
C SER A 339 16.99 -9.26 -2.70
N ILE A 340 16.16 -9.26 -3.73
CA ILE A 340 15.14 -10.27 -3.98
C ILE A 340 15.33 -10.81 -5.38
N LEU A 341 15.49 -12.13 -5.49
CA LEU A 341 15.58 -12.85 -6.76
C LEU A 341 14.45 -13.87 -6.81
N THR A 342 13.63 -13.81 -7.84
CA THR A 342 12.54 -14.77 -8.03
C THR A 342 12.59 -15.39 -9.42
N TYR A 343 12.18 -16.62 -9.52
CA TYR A 343 12.00 -17.32 -10.78
C TYR A 343 10.67 -18.06 -10.77
N THR A 344 9.83 -17.76 -11.75
CA THR A 344 8.56 -18.44 -11.99
C THR A 344 8.67 -19.26 -13.26
N GLN A 345 8.30 -20.54 -13.20
CA GLN A 345 8.38 -21.46 -14.34
C GLN A 345 7.10 -22.27 -14.51
N GLU A 346 6.56 -22.30 -15.71
CA GLU A 346 5.52 -23.24 -16.12
C GLU A 346 6.15 -24.66 -16.24
N LEU A 347 5.76 -25.57 -15.37
CA LEU A 347 6.21 -26.96 -15.43
C LEU A 347 5.45 -27.72 -16.55
N ASN A 348 4.15 -27.50 -16.61
CA ASN A 348 3.24 -28.01 -17.64
C ASN A 348 1.98 -27.15 -17.71
N THR A 349 0.97 -27.55 -18.47
CA THR A 349 -0.31 -26.80 -18.63
C THR A 349 -1.11 -26.63 -17.35
N HIS A 350 -0.81 -27.38 -16.27
CA HIS A 350 -1.58 -27.38 -15.03
C HIS A 350 -0.77 -26.91 -13.82
N TRP A 351 0.55 -26.89 -13.91
CA TRP A 351 1.42 -26.59 -12.77
C TRP A 351 2.47 -25.54 -13.09
N GLU A 352 2.63 -24.63 -12.18
CA GLU A 352 3.66 -23.59 -12.13
C GLU A 352 4.51 -23.77 -10.88
N LEU A 353 5.81 -23.54 -10.99
CA LEU A 353 6.75 -23.49 -9.89
C LEU A 353 7.27 -22.07 -9.71
N TYR A 354 7.06 -21.51 -8.55
CA TYR A 354 7.70 -20.27 -8.10
C TYR A 354 8.83 -20.63 -7.14
N THR A 355 9.99 -19.98 -7.33
CA THR A 355 11.12 -20.02 -6.38
C THR A 355 11.61 -18.61 -6.12
N GLY A 356 11.98 -18.32 -4.89
CA GLY A 356 12.47 -17.01 -4.49
C GLY A 356 13.59 -17.11 -3.46
N TYR A 357 14.54 -16.19 -3.56
CA TYR A 357 15.58 -15.96 -2.57
C TYR A 357 15.63 -14.49 -2.19
N GLY A 358 15.53 -14.20 -0.89
CA GLY A 358 15.59 -12.87 -0.31
C GLY A 358 16.80 -12.71 0.60
N PHE A 359 17.48 -11.59 0.47
CA PHE A 359 18.51 -11.14 1.41
C PHE A 359 18.14 -9.75 1.91
N ASN A 360 18.15 -9.58 3.23
CA ASN A 360 17.94 -8.31 3.90
C ASN A 360 19.12 -8.01 4.82
N TYR A 361 19.54 -6.77 4.87
CA TYR A 361 20.52 -6.26 5.81
C TYR A 361 20.03 -4.94 6.39
N ASN A 362 20.07 -4.79 7.70
CA ASN A 362 19.80 -3.53 8.37
C ASN A 362 20.83 -3.27 9.45
N ARG A 363 21.30 -2.03 9.55
CA ARG A 363 22.19 -1.58 10.60
C ARG A 363 21.78 -0.21 11.08
N ASP A 364 21.50 -0.08 12.39
CA ASP A 364 21.24 1.18 13.06
C ASP A 364 22.37 1.49 14.04
N LYS A 365 22.82 2.74 14.02
CA LYS A 365 23.65 3.35 15.06
C LYS A 365 22.84 4.44 15.69
N ILE A 366 22.52 4.28 16.95
CA ILE A 366 21.71 5.20 17.73
C ILE A 366 22.57 5.77 18.84
N THR A 367 22.57 7.08 18.95
CA THR A 367 23.16 7.80 20.09
C THR A 367 22.04 8.53 20.79
N ASP A 368 21.64 8.05 21.96
CA ASP A 368 20.68 8.70 22.83
C ASP A 368 21.44 9.33 24.01
N TRP A 369 21.73 10.62 23.85
CA TRP A 369 22.59 11.39 24.74
C TRP A 369 23.95 10.70 24.96
N ASN A 370 24.17 10.01 26.10
CA ASN A 370 25.41 9.27 26.40
C ASN A 370 25.33 7.78 26.16
N ASN A 371 24.12 7.27 25.76
CA ASN A 371 23.93 5.86 25.43
C ASN A 371 24.19 5.64 23.96
N TYR A 372 25.08 4.72 23.65
CA TYR A 372 25.38 4.33 22.31
C TYR A 372 24.89 2.90 22.05
N GLU A 373 24.00 2.76 21.07
CA GLU A 373 23.45 1.47 20.67
C GLU A 373 23.77 1.19 19.21
N HIS A 374 24.27 -0.02 18.96
CA HIS A 374 24.56 -0.51 17.62
C HIS A 374 23.77 -1.79 17.36
N LYS A 375 22.76 -1.69 16.47
CA LYS A 375 21.91 -2.79 16.07
C LYS A 375 22.25 -3.21 14.65
N TYR A 376 22.38 -4.49 14.39
CA TYR A 376 22.41 -5.03 13.04
C TYR A 376 21.56 -6.28 12.95
N ALA A 377 21.01 -6.53 11.78
CA ALA A 377 20.25 -7.74 11.46
C ALA A 377 20.41 -8.11 9.99
N THR A 378 20.51 -9.40 9.74
CA THR A 378 20.41 -9.97 8.39
C THR A 378 19.35 -11.04 8.36
N LEU A 379 18.65 -11.13 7.24
CA LEU A 379 17.68 -12.19 6.98
C LEU A 379 17.95 -12.79 5.60
N HIS A 380 18.20 -14.07 5.54
CA HIS A 380 18.17 -14.86 4.33
C HIS A 380 16.88 -15.67 4.30
N GLN A 381 16.18 -15.61 3.19
CA GLN A 381 14.94 -16.36 3.00
C GLN A 381 14.99 -17.11 1.68
N PHE A 382 14.61 -18.36 1.72
CA PHE A 382 14.30 -19.16 0.54
C PHE A 382 12.83 -19.55 0.57
N ARG A 383 12.15 -19.45 -0.56
CA ARG A 383 10.74 -19.83 -0.74
C ARG A 383 10.58 -20.63 -2.03
N ALA A 384 9.83 -21.72 -1.97
CA ALA A 384 9.42 -22.47 -3.16
C ALA A 384 7.92 -22.81 -3.06
N VAL A 385 7.21 -22.64 -4.15
CA VAL A 385 5.75 -22.84 -4.23
C VAL A 385 5.43 -23.55 -5.54
N ALA A 386 4.77 -24.69 -5.45
CA ALA A 386 4.13 -25.34 -6.58
C ALA A 386 2.63 -25.02 -6.55
N ALA A 387 2.13 -24.32 -7.55
CA ALA A 387 0.73 -23.96 -7.68
C ALA A 387 0.14 -24.51 -8.97
N GLY A 388 -1.13 -24.92 -8.96
CA GLY A 388 -1.73 -25.48 -10.15
C GLY A 388 -3.20 -25.84 -10.01
N THR A 389 -3.74 -26.32 -11.14
CA THR A 389 -5.11 -26.81 -11.29
C THR A 389 -5.10 -28.27 -11.70
N PRO A 390 -4.79 -29.21 -10.77
CA PRO A 390 -4.67 -30.64 -11.10
C PRO A 390 -5.97 -31.26 -11.61
N ILE A 391 -7.11 -30.67 -11.26
CA ILE A 391 -8.45 -31.04 -11.73
C ILE A 391 -9.13 -29.71 -12.09
N ASP A 392 -9.99 -29.72 -13.11
CA ASP A 392 -10.73 -28.54 -13.56
C ASP A 392 -11.37 -27.79 -12.40
N ASN A 393 -11.11 -26.48 -12.31
CA ASN A 393 -11.59 -25.59 -11.26
C ASN A 393 -11.06 -25.87 -9.81
N TRP A 394 -10.10 -26.79 -9.63
CA TRP A 394 -9.43 -27.03 -8.37
C TRP A 394 -8.09 -26.31 -8.36
N HIS A 395 -7.97 -25.27 -7.60
CA HIS A 395 -6.66 -24.61 -7.42
C HIS A 395 -5.97 -25.14 -6.17
N THR A 396 -4.77 -25.68 -6.34
CA THR A 396 -3.97 -26.26 -5.26
C THR A 396 -2.61 -25.56 -5.21
N GLU A 397 -2.12 -25.33 -4.01
CA GLU A 397 -0.85 -24.66 -3.73
C GLU A 397 -0.15 -25.43 -2.60
N VAL A 398 1.11 -25.78 -2.80
CA VAL A 398 1.98 -26.39 -1.79
C VAL A 398 3.30 -25.63 -1.79
N GLY A 399 3.80 -25.28 -0.62
CA GLY A 399 5.02 -24.51 -0.55
C GLY A 399 5.83 -24.72 0.71
N THR A 400 7.06 -24.22 0.66
CA THR A 400 8.02 -24.23 1.77
C THR A 400 8.74 -22.89 1.87
N GLU A 401 9.11 -22.52 3.08
CA GLU A 401 9.97 -21.38 3.39
C GLU A 401 11.04 -21.77 4.39
N LEU A 402 12.24 -21.24 4.17
CA LEU A 402 13.37 -21.33 5.07
C LEU A 402 13.86 -19.92 5.37
N PHE A 403 13.96 -19.59 6.65
CA PHE A 403 14.47 -18.30 7.11
C PHE A 403 15.74 -18.54 7.94
N ALA A 404 16.77 -17.77 7.68
CA ALA A 404 17.97 -17.70 8.50
C ALA A 404 18.18 -16.24 8.91
N TYR A 405 17.90 -15.96 10.17
CA TYR A 405 18.11 -14.66 10.79
C TYR A 405 19.43 -14.67 11.56
N ASN A 406 20.17 -13.56 11.46
CA ASN A 406 21.36 -13.29 12.26
C ASN A 406 21.37 -11.83 12.66
N GLY A 407 21.62 -11.53 13.93
CA GLY A 407 21.68 -10.17 14.45
C GLY A 407 22.33 -10.10 15.82
N ASN A 408 22.29 -8.91 16.42
CA ASN A 408 22.88 -8.66 17.77
C ASN A 408 22.41 -9.65 18.83
N TYR A 409 21.21 -10.21 18.65
CA TYR A 409 20.55 -11.06 19.63
C TYR A 409 20.65 -12.55 19.28
N GLY A 410 21.56 -12.92 18.38
CA GLY A 410 21.81 -14.30 18.00
C GLY A 410 21.23 -14.72 16.65
N ASN A 411 21.23 -16.01 16.41
CA ASN A 411 20.80 -16.63 15.17
C ASN A 411 19.51 -17.42 15.39
N ASP A 412 18.60 -17.36 14.42
CA ASP A 412 17.43 -18.22 14.38
C ASP A 412 17.20 -18.77 12.98
N TYR A 413 16.79 -20.05 12.94
CA TYR A 413 16.38 -20.74 11.72
C TYR A 413 14.92 -21.12 11.87
N THR A 414 14.08 -20.62 10.97
CA THR A 414 12.65 -20.93 10.93
C THR A 414 12.34 -21.67 9.63
N THR A 415 11.57 -22.75 9.72
CA THR A 415 11.10 -23.52 8.58
C THR A 415 9.58 -23.50 8.56
N ALA A 416 8.98 -23.32 7.41
CA ALA A 416 7.55 -23.41 7.23
C ALA A 416 7.18 -24.28 6.03
N LEU A 417 6.10 -25.04 6.18
CA LEU A 417 5.47 -25.83 5.12
C LEU A 417 3.99 -25.50 5.09
N TRP A 418 3.39 -25.43 3.91
CA TRP A 418 1.95 -25.24 3.79
C TRP A 418 1.38 -25.99 2.59
N ALA A 419 0.09 -26.26 2.71
CA ALA A 419 -0.74 -26.70 1.61
C ALA A 419 -2.07 -25.95 1.67
N ASN A 420 -2.61 -25.57 0.52
CA ASN A 420 -3.86 -24.87 0.37
C ASN A 420 -4.61 -25.37 -0.85
N ALA A 421 -5.92 -25.54 -0.77
CA ALA A 421 -6.75 -25.92 -1.89
C ALA A 421 -8.02 -25.06 -1.93
N SER A 422 -8.40 -24.62 -3.12
CA SER A 422 -9.65 -23.91 -3.40
C SER A 422 -10.51 -24.79 -4.30
N LEU A 423 -11.66 -25.21 -3.79
CA LEU A 423 -12.52 -26.23 -4.37
C LEU A 423 -13.91 -25.67 -4.65
N PRO A 424 -14.50 -25.81 -5.84
CA PRO A 424 -15.90 -25.53 -6.06
C PRO A 424 -16.75 -26.66 -5.44
N LEU A 425 -17.48 -26.37 -4.37
CA LEU A 425 -18.45 -27.31 -3.80
C LEU A 425 -19.74 -27.36 -4.63
N GLN A 426 -20.12 -26.19 -5.16
CA GLN A 426 -21.26 -26.00 -6.06
C GLN A 426 -20.96 -24.85 -7.01
N ARG A 427 -21.77 -24.67 -8.07
CA ARG A 427 -21.60 -23.62 -9.08
C ARG A 427 -21.39 -22.20 -8.50
N LYS A 428 -21.92 -21.92 -7.28
CA LYS A 428 -21.83 -20.62 -6.62
C LYS A 428 -21.09 -20.66 -5.27
N LEU A 429 -20.65 -21.82 -4.83
CA LEU A 429 -20.08 -22.04 -3.51
C LEU A 429 -18.66 -22.62 -3.63
N TYR A 430 -17.69 -21.91 -3.09
CA TYR A 430 -16.26 -22.26 -3.11
C TYR A 430 -15.74 -22.42 -1.70
N LEU A 431 -15.08 -23.53 -1.41
CA LEU A 431 -14.36 -23.78 -0.19
C LEU A 431 -12.87 -23.58 -0.44
N GLN A 432 -12.22 -22.79 0.39
CA GLN A 432 -10.77 -22.76 0.53
C GLN A 432 -10.41 -23.40 1.87
N ALA A 433 -9.51 -24.36 1.86
CA ALA A 433 -9.01 -25.00 3.06
C ALA A 433 -7.52 -25.24 2.93
N GLY A 434 -6.80 -25.01 4.01
CA GLY A 434 -5.36 -25.25 4.01
C GLY A 434 -4.78 -25.28 5.41
N ILE A 435 -3.53 -25.66 5.47
CA ILE A 435 -2.77 -25.82 6.70
C ILE A 435 -1.37 -25.28 6.50
N ARG A 436 -0.82 -24.63 7.53
CA ARG A 436 0.58 -24.23 7.61
C ARG A 436 1.19 -24.79 8.87
N THR A 437 2.43 -25.23 8.78
CA THR A 437 3.25 -25.60 9.93
C THR A 437 4.47 -24.68 9.95
N GLU A 438 4.87 -24.24 11.13
CA GLU A 438 6.07 -23.42 11.35
C GLU A 438 6.89 -24.01 12.49
N TYR A 439 8.22 -24.08 12.33
CA TYR A 439 9.15 -24.51 13.36
C TYR A 439 10.26 -23.46 13.53
N SER A 440 10.52 -23.02 14.74
CA SER A 440 11.65 -22.16 15.08
C SER A 440 12.68 -22.96 15.90
N ASN A 441 13.93 -22.94 15.43
CA ASN A 441 15.03 -23.59 16.13
C ASN A 441 15.32 -22.93 17.48
N GLN A 442 15.13 -21.60 17.58
CA GLN A 442 15.40 -20.86 18.82
C GLN A 442 14.32 -21.06 19.86
N LEU A 443 13.05 -21.16 19.46
CA LEU A 443 11.93 -21.47 20.35
C LEU A 443 11.84 -22.98 20.68
N HIS A 444 12.48 -23.85 19.89
CA HIS A 444 12.31 -25.32 19.94
C HIS A 444 10.83 -25.74 19.85
N GLN A 445 10.02 -25.03 19.11
CA GLN A 445 8.57 -25.23 19.01
C GLN A 445 8.11 -25.30 17.57
N ALA A 446 7.09 -26.12 17.35
CA ALA A 446 6.34 -26.15 16.11
C ALA A 446 4.90 -25.74 16.36
N ASP A 447 4.32 -24.98 15.42
CA ASP A 447 2.90 -24.63 15.39
C ASP A 447 2.22 -25.22 14.16
N VAL A 448 0.95 -25.56 14.33
CA VAL A 448 0.06 -26.06 13.27
C VAL A 448 -1.13 -25.10 13.15
N LEU A 449 -1.34 -24.55 11.97
CA LEU A 449 -2.18 -23.37 11.70
C LEU A 449 -3.19 -23.68 10.58
N PRO A 450 -4.31 -24.38 10.89
CA PRO A 450 -5.37 -24.60 9.92
C PRO A 450 -6.10 -23.29 9.61
N ARG A 451 -6.52 -23.13 8.35
CA ARG A 451 -7.28 -22.00 7.85
C ARG A 451 -8.32 -22.46 6.84
N MET A 452 -9.49 -21.84 6.90
CA MET A 452 -10.57 -22.14 5.96
C MET A 452 -11.34 -20.88 5.60
N ALA A 453 -11.91 -20.87 4.39
CA ALA A 453 -12.84 -19.83 3.97
C ALA A 453 -13.91 -20.43 3.05
N LEU A 454 -15.13 -19.97 3.23
CA LEU A 454 -16.28 -20.32 2.41
C LEU A 454 -16.75 -19.06 1.69
N ASN A 455 -16.83 -19.13 0.36
CA ASN A 455 -17.24 -18.01 -0.49
C ASN A 455 -18.50 -18.41 -1.24
N TYR A 456 -19.57 -17.63 -1.08
CA TYR A 456 -20.84 -17.84 -1.75
C TYR A 456 -21.21 -16.66 -2.63
N ARG A 457 -21.39 -16.92 -3.95
CA ARG A 457 -21.84 -15.92 -4.92
C ARG A 457 -23.37 -15.94 -4.98
N THR A 458 -24.04 -14.95 -4.39
CA THR A 458 -25.52 -14.85 -4.44
C THR A 458 -26.02 -14.44 -5.81
N GLY A 459 -25.14 -13.79 -6.64
CA GLY A 459 -25.42 -13.33 -8.00
C GLY A 459 -24.13 -12.91 -8.71
N LYS A 460 -24.25 -12.27 -9.86
CA LYS A 460 -23.09 -11.75 -10.63
C LYS A 460 -22.32 -10.63 -9.87
N LEU A 461 -23.01 -9.91 -8.98
CA LEU A 461 -22.53 -8.68 -8.37
C LEU A 461 -22.26 -8.82 -6.87
N HIS A 462 -22.75 -9.85 -6.23
CA HIS A 462 -22.78 -10.01 -4.80
C HIS A 462 -22.02 -11.25 -4.33
N GLN A 463 -21.20 -11.09 -3.32
CA GLN A 463 -20.44 -12.17 -2.70
C GLN A 463 -20.56 -12.09 -1.18
N LEU A 464 -20.80 -13.23 -0.55
CA LEU A 464 -20.66 -13.46 0.89
C LEU A 464 -19.44 -14.35 1.12
N SER A 465 -18.65 -14.04 2.13
CA SER A 465 -17.55 -14.91 2.54
C SER A 465 -17.44 -15.00 4.05
N VAL A 466 -17.12 -16.19 4.55
CA VAL A 466 -16.81 -16.43 5.95
C VAL A 466 -15.46 -17.13 6.01
N SER A 467 -14.58 -16.68 6.88
CA SER A 467 -13.28 -17.31 7.08
C SER A 467 -12.97 -17.49 8.56
N ALA A 468 -12.26 -18.58 8.86
CA ALA A 468 -11.72 -18.88 10.18
C ALA A 468 -10.31 -19.45 10.03
N GLY A 469 -9.42 -19.13 10.98
CA GLY A 469 -8.06 -19.65 10.91
C GLY A 469 -7.20 -19.29 12.11
N LEU A 470 -6.13 -20.07 12.27
CA LEU A 470 -5.10 -19.84 13.26
C LEU A 470 -3.88 -19.18 12.60
N TYR A 471 -3.30 -18.24 13.30
CA TYR A 471 -2.14 -17.45 12.89
C TYR A 471 -1.13 -17.41 14.02
N SER A 472 0.15 -17.41 13.68
CA SER A 472 1.24 -17.28 14.63
C SER A 472 2.20 -16.19 14.22
N GLN A 473 2.91 -15.67 15.21
CA GLN A 473 4.03 -14.78 15.01
C GLN A 473 5.09 -15.07 16.05
N LYS A 474 6.33 -15.17 15.60
CA LYS A 474 7.48 -15.28 16.47
C LYS A 474 7.66 -13.99 17.27
N PRO A 475 8.00 -14.05 18.58
CA PRO A 475 8.41 -12.87 19.32
C PRO A 475 9.59 -12.16 18.63
N THR A 476 9.71 -10.85 18.84
CA THR A 476 10.83 -10.08 18.29
C THR A 476 12.17 -10.68 18.73
N GLU A 477 13.12 -10.77 17.81
CA GLU A 477 14.41 -11.42 18.00
C GLU A 477 15.19 -10.91 19.21
N SER A 478 14.99 -9.67 19.63
CA SER A 478 15.62 -9.07 20.81
C SER A 478 15.32 -9.78 22.13
N PHE A 479 14.22 -10.53 22.21
CA PHE A 479 13.84 -11.24 23.43
C PHE A 479 14.30 -12.71 23.44
N LEU A 480 14.49 -13.32 22.28
CA LEU A 480 14.68 -14.76 22.13
C LEU A 480 15.93 -15.34 22.81
N PRO A 481 17.10 -14.69 22.74
CA PRO A 481 18.32 -15.26 23.36
C PRO A 481 18.36 -15.21 24.87
N ILE A 482 17.57 -14.32 25.44
CA ILE A 482 17.63 -13.99 26.88
C ILE A 482 16.65 -14.87 27.67
N TYR A 483 15.56 -15.34 27.01
CA TYR A 483 14.45 -15.99 27.69
C TYR A 483 14.03 -17.30 27.01
N ARG A 484 14.07 -18.40 27.79
CA ARG A 484 13.81 -19.75 27.28
C ARG A 484 12.32 -20.14 27.26
N ASP A 485 11.46 -19.40 27.97
CA ASP A 485 10.02 -19.74 28.12
C ASP A 485 9.11 -18.96 27.17
N LEU A 486 9.67 -18.44 26.08
CA LEU A 486 8.88 -17.78 25.05
C LEU A 486 8.29 -18.79 24.07
N ALA A 487 7.18 -18.42 23.47
CA ALA A 487 6.46 -19.23 22.49
C ALA A 487 5.99 -18.35 21.32
N PHE A 488 5.58 -18.97 20.22
CA PHE A 488 4.84 -18.26 19.19
C PHE A 488 3.60 -17.61 19.79
N ALA A 489 3.44 -16.30 19.60
CA ALA A 489 2.18 -15.62 19.83
C ALA A 489 1.15 -16.13 18.84
N LYS A 490 -0.12 -16.28 19.27
CA LYS A 490 -1.20 -16.85 18.46
C LYS A 490 -2.38 -15.90 18.33
N SER A 491 -3.05 -15.98 17.20
CA SER A 491 -4.36 -15.33 17.00
C SER A 491 -5.30 -16.26 16.24
N ALA A 492 -6.53 -16.40 16.74
CA ALA A 492 -7.61 -17.03 16.00
C ALA A 492 -8.46 -15.94 15.35
N HIS A 493 -8.65 -15.98 14.03
CA HIS A 493 -9.46 -15.03 13.30
C HIS A 493 -10.79 -15.66 12.87
N TYR A 494 -11.86 -14.90 13.00
CA TYR A 494 -13.20 -15.20 12.48
C TYR A 494 -13.70 -13.96 11.75
N ILE A 495 -13.96 -14.06 10.46
CA ILE A 495 -14.29 -12.91 9.61
C ILE A 495 -15.49 -13.28 8.75
N ALA A 496 -16.49 -12.40 8.71
CA ALA A 496 -17.62 -12.45 7.79
C ALA A 496 -17.61 -11.20 6.92
N ASN A 497 -17.70 -11.38 5.62
CA ASN A 497 -17.60 -10.30 4.63
C ASN A 497 -18.79 -10.38 3.66
N TYR A 498 -19.40 -9.24 3.38
CA TYR A 498 -20.29 -9.03 2.24
C TYR A 498 -19.67 -8.01 1.29
N GLN A 499 -19.63 -8.32 0.00
CA GLN A 499 -19.13 -7.43 -1.03
C GLN A 499 -20.11 -7.35 -2.20
N TYR A 500 -20.39 -6.12 -2.63
CA TYR A 500 -21.04 -5.78 -3.88
C TYR A 500 -20.04 -5.08 -4.79
N THR A 501 -19.94 -5.51 -6.05
CA THR A 501 -19.05 -4.90 -7.04
C THR A 501 -19.79 -4.81 -8.37
N TYR A 502 -19.91 -3.59 -8.90
CA TYR A 502 -20.53 -3.33 -10.20
C TYR A 502 -20.00 -2.04 -10.81
N ASP A 503 -19.49 -2.10 -12.02
CA ASP A 503 -19.14 -0.95 -12.85
C ASP A 503 -18.39 0.14 -12.07
N ARG A 504 -17.22 -0.20 -11.48
CA ARG A 504 -16.38 0.69 -10.65
C ARG A 504 -17.03 1.17 -9.35
N ARG A 505 -18.07 0.50 -8.87
CA ARG A 505 -18.66 0.70 -7.55
C ARG A 505 -18.37 -0.50 -6.69
N ILE A 506 -17.90 -0.24 -5.48
CA ILE A 506 -17.59 -1.26 -4.49
C ILE A 506 -18.26 -0.90 -3.19
N PHE A 507 -19.10 -1.79 -2.68
CA PHE A 507 -19.59 -1.73 -1.31
C PHE A 507 -19.12 -2.97 -0.56
N ARG A 508 -18.51 -2.78 0.60
CA ARG A 508 -18.02 -3.86 1.45
C ARG A 508 -18.41 -3.60 2.88
N VAL A 509 -18.92 -4.64 3.54
CA VAL A 509 -19.09 -4.68 4.99
C VAL A 509 -18.39 -5.92 5.51
N GLU A 510 -17.56 -5.76 6.52
CA GLU A 510 -16.80 -6.86 7.11
C GLU A 510 -16.91 -6.79 8.64
N ALA A 511 -17.36 -7.89 9.25
CA ALA A 511 -17.37 -8.08 10.69
C ALA A 511 -16.28 -9.09 11.06
N TYR A 512 -15.54 -8.81 12.12
CA TYR A 512 -14.42 -9.66 12.53
C TYR A 512 -14.35 -9.82 14.06
N TYR A 513 -13.76 -10.96 14.45
CA TYR A 513 -13.34 -11.27 15.81
C TYR A 513 -11.96 -11.93 15.75
N LYS A 514 -11.03 -11.42 16.55
CA LYS A 514 -9.67 -11.97 16.74
C LYS A 514 -9.49 -12.31 18.22
N ASP A 515 -9.08 -13.52 18.53
CA ASP A 515 -8.66 -13.95 19.87
C ASP A 515 -7.14 -14.08 19.93
N TYR A 516 -6.49 -13.38 20.84
CA TYR A 516 -5.04 -13.36 20.98
C TYR A 516 -4.60 -14.15 22.20
N GLN A 517 -3.63 -15.03 22.03
CA GLN A 517 -3.07 -15.88 23.03
C GLN A 517 -1.53 -15.87 22.95
N ARG A 518 -0.88 -16.16 24.06
CA ARG A 518 0.58 -16.22 24.16
C ARG A 518 1.28 -14.93 23.73
N LEU A 519 0.65 -13.78 23.93
CA LEU A 519 1.32 -12.51 23.71
C LEU A 519 2.45 -12.35 24.73
N LEU A 520 3.51 -11.63 24.33
CA LEU A 520 4.59 -11.26 25.22
C LEU A 520 4.06 -10.41 26.37
N SER A 521 4.38 -10.76 27.62
CA SER A 521 3.92 -10.07 28.82
C SER A 521 5.00 -10.05 29.92
N TYR A 522 5.08 -8.94 30.63
CA TYR A 522 5.93 -8.73 31.80
C TYR A 522 5.11 -8.70 33.10
N ALA A 523 3.90 -9.24 33.10
CA ALA A 523 2.95 -9.15 34.21
C ALA A 523 3.46 -9.66 35.57
N ASN A 524 4.46 -10.57 35.57
CA ASN A 524 5.01 -11.20 36.78
C ASN A 524 6.38 -10.64 37.19
N GLY A 525 6.74 -9.42 36.73
CA GLY A 525 8.00 -8.79 37.12
C GLY A 525 8.93 -8.53 35.93
N HIS A 526 10.24 -8.85 36.08
CA HIS A 526 11.25 -8.38 35.13
C HIS A 526 11.48 -9.30 33.90
N LEU A 527 10.92 -10.50 33.90
CA LEU A 527 11.14 -11.48 32.81
C LEU A 527 9.91 -11.57 31.89
N PRO A 528 10.08 -11.47 30.57
CA PRO A 528 8.98 -11.65 29.64
C PRO A 528 8.55 -13.12 29.56
N THR A 529 7.25 -13.33 29.46
CA THR A 529 6.60 -14.64 29.32
C THR A 529 5.62 -14.63 28.17
N ALA A 530 5.23 -15.78 27.67
CA ALA A 530 4.17 -15.95 26.67
C ALA A 530 2.79 -16.09 27.33
N SER A 531 2.49 -15.28 28.36
CA SER A 531 1.24 -15.37 29.13
C SER A 531 0.18 -14.35 28.74
N GLY A 532 0.53 -13.41 27.88
CA GLY A 532 -0.37 -12.35 27.46
C GLY A 532 -1.53 -12.86 26.61
N ARG A 533 -2.64 -12.14 26.66
CA ARG A 533 -3.90 -12.47 25.97
C ARG A 533 -4.65 -11.21 25.57
N GLY A 534 -5.65 -11.37 24.71
CA GLY A 534 -6.47 -10.24 24.31
C GLY A 534 -7.51 -10.62 23.27
N TYR A 535 -8.29 -9.63 22.86
CA TYR A 535 -9.21 -9.76 21.74
C TYR A 535 -9.26 -8.47 20.92
N ALA A 536 -9.72 -8.59 19.69
CA ALA A 536 -10.14 -7.46 18.87
C ALA A 536 -11.37 -7.88 18.06
N LYS A 537 -12.42 -7.05 18.09
CA LYS A 537 -13.63 -7.25 17.31
C LYS A 537 -14.13 -5.95 16.75
N GLY A 538 -14.81 -6.00 15.62
CA GLY A 538 -15.27 -4.77 14.99
C GLY A 538 -16.01 -4.99 13.69
N ILE A 539 -16.37 -3.85 13.09
CA ILE A 539 -17.08 -3.78 11.82
C ILE A 539 -16.38 -2.72 10.96
N ASP A 540 -16.04 -3.09 9.74
CA ASP A 540 -15.52 -2.19 8.72
C ASP A 540 -16.54 -2.00 7.61
N ILE A 541 -16.77 -0.77 7.19
CA ILE A 541 -17.65 -0.39 6.08
C ILE A 541 -16.84 0.40 5.06
N PHE A 542 -16.97 0.04 3.81
CA PHE A 542 -16.31 0.71 2.70
C PHE A 542 -17.26 0.89 1.51
N TRP A 543 -17.30 2.11 1.00
CA TRP A 543 -17.97 2.46 -0.23
C TRP A 543 -17.02 3.23 -1.13
N ARG A 544 -16.82 2.78 -2.37
CA ARG A 544 -16.14 3.54 -3.43
C ARG A 544 -17.03 3.59 -4.66
N ASP A 545 -17.12 4.79 -5.25
CA ASP A 545 -17.85 5.02 -6.49
C ASP A 545 -17.02 5.97 -7.37
N SER A 546 -16.61 5.48 -8.52
CA SER A 546 -15.93 6.25 -9.55
C SER A 546 -16.73 6.27 -10.87
N LYS A 547 -18.06 6.08 -10.80
CA LYS A 547 -18.95 5.99 -11.97
C LYS A 547 -20.17 6.89 -11.92
N THR A 548 -20.84 7.00 -10.79
CA THR A 548 -22.14 7.70 -10.69
C THR A 548 -22.02 9.18 -11.02
N LEU A 549 -20.96 9.83 -10.57
CA LEU A 549 -20.70 11.26 -10.85
C LEU A 549 -19.53 11.35 -11.83
N LYS A 550 -19.79 11.84 -13.04
CA LYS A 550 -18.77 11.97 -14.09
C LYS A 550 -17.57 12.79 -13.59
N GLY A 551 -16.36 12.26 -13.77
CA GLY A 551 -15.12 12.88 -13.35
C GLY A 551 -14.79 12.74 -11.87
N PHE A 552 -15.69 12.18 -11.04
CA PHE A 552 -15.45 11.95 -9.61
C PHE A 552 -15.04 10.50 -9.32
N ASP A 553 -14.02 10.36 -8.46
CA ASP A 553 -13.71 9.14 -7.74
C ASP A 553 -13.73 9.45 -6.25
N TYR A 554 -14.65 8.84 -5.51
CA TYR A 554 -14.75 9.08 -4.07
C TYR A 554 -14.98 7.80 -3.31
N TRP A 555 -14.50 7.79 -2.06
CA TRP A 555 -14.80 6.71 -1.13
C TRP A 555 -15.02 7.19 0.29
N LEU A 556 -15.76 6.37 1.00
CA LEU A 556 -16.07 6.49 2.40
C LEU A 556 -15.57 5.22 3.09
N SER A 557 -14.83 5.37 4.15
CA SER A 557 -14.47 4.25 5.03
C SER A 557 -14.86 4.56 6.46
N TYR A 558 -15.37 3.56 7.15
CA TYR A 558 -15.67 3.63 8.57
C TYR A 558 -15.26 2.33 9.23
N SER A 559 -14.63 2.41 10.38
CA SER A 559 -14.24 1.27 11.21
C SER A 559 -14.63 1.50 12.64
N PHE A 560 -15.31 0.49 13.20
CA PHE A 560 -15.53 0.33 14.63
C PHE A 560 -14.62 -0.77 15.17
N LEU A 561 -13.91 -0.50 16.25
CA LEU A 561 -12.98 -1.41 16.91
C LEU A 561 -13.20 -1.43 18.42
N ASP A 562 -13.48 -2.60 18.96
CA ASP A 562 -13.40 -2.90 20.39
C ASP A 562 -12.25 -3.91 20.60
N THR A 563 -11.25 -3.53 21.36
CA THR A 563 -10.07 -4.35 21.62
C THR A 563 -9.53 -4.14 23.02
N GLN A 564 -9.14 -5.23 23.66
CA GLN A 564 -8.43 -5.21 24.93
C GLN A 564 -7.31 -6.26 24.91
N ARG A 565 -6.19 -5.92 25.54
CA ARG A 565 -5.04 -6.80 25.67
C ARG A 565 -4.42 -6.68 27.05
N GLN A 566 -3.90 -7.79 27.54
CA GLN A 566 -2.92 -7.84 28.62
C GLN A 566 -1.62 -8.34 27.99
N PHE A 567 -0.69 -7.46 27.74
CA PHE A 567 0.55 -7.74 27.02
C PHE A 567 1.61 -6.71 27.36
N LEU A 568 2.86 -7.00 27.06
CA LEU A 568 3.99 -6.14 27.44
C LEU A 568 3.90 -5.78 28.96
N HIS A 569 3.92 -4.51 29.30
CA HIS A 569 3.85 -3.99 30.67
C HIS A 569 2.42 -3.74 31.18
N TYR A 570 1.37 -4.22 30.48
CA TYR A 570 -0.01 -4.02 30.91
C TYR A 570 -0.35 -4.92 32.10
N PRO A 571 -0.60 -4.37 33.29
CA PRO A 571 -0.91 -5.16 34.48
C PRO A 571 -2.28 -5.85 34.42
N ILE A 572 -3.20 -5.29 33.64
CA ILE A 572 -4.57 -5.77 33.45
C ILE A 572 -4.95 -5.73 31.95
N MET A 573 -6.08 -6.34 31.65
CA MET A 573 -6.70 -6.18 30.33
C MET A 573 -7.14 -4.73 30.14
N ALA A 574 -6.60 -4.08 29.10
CA ALA A 574 -6.93 -2.69 28.77
C ALA A 574 -6.91 -2.46 27.27
N GLN A 575 -7.57 -1.39 26.82
CA GLN A 575 -7.49 -0.96 25.43
C GLN A 575 -6.06 -0.48 25.13
N PRO A 576 -5.38 -1.04 24.10
CA PRO A 576 -4.05 -0.59 23.72
C PRO A 576 -4.01 0.90 23.37
N SER A 577 -2.93 1.58 23.75
CA SER A 577 -2.74 3.02 23.52
C SER A 577 -2.70 3.42 22.04
N PHE A 578 -2.48 2.48 21.13
CA PHE A 578 -2.52 2.72 19.68
C PHE A 578 -3.92 2.53 19.07
N ALA A 579 -4.89 1.94 19.80
CA ALA A 579 -6.21 1.62 19.26
C ALA A 579 -7.18 2.81 19.33
N MET A 580 -7.85 3.07 18.20
CA MET A 580 -8.90 4.08 18.08
C MET A 580 -10.24 3.37 17.86
N PRO A 581 -11.20 3.46 18.80
CA PRO A 581 -12.51 2.79 18.69
C PRO A 581 -13.30 3.14 17.44
N HIS A 582 -13.25 4.38 16.98
CA HIS A 582 -13.95 4.83 15.79
C HIS A 582 -12.98 5.58 14.88
N THR A 583 -12.95 5.19 13.61
CA THR A 583 -12.24 5.92 12.55
C THR A 583 -13.15 6.06 11.34
N ALA A 584 -13.15 7.24 10.74
CA ALA A 584 -13.88 7.49 9.51
C ALA A 584 -13.05 8.35 8.57
N HIS A 585 -13.11 8.04 7.28
CA HIS A 585 -12.40 8.79 6.24
C HIS A 585 -13.32 9.03 5.06
N ILE A 586 -13.23 10.22 4.49
CA ILE A 586 -13.85 10.61 3.23
C ILE A 586 -12.71 11.06 2.33
N VAL A 587 -12.64 10.49 1.14
CA VAL A 587 -11.70 10.92 0.09
C VAL A 587 -12.53 11.19 -1.16
N ALA A 588 -12.30 12.33 -1.79
CA ALA A 588 -12.96 12.71 -3.03
C ALA A 588 -11.94 13.32 -3.98
N LYS A 589 -11.94 12.87 -5.21
CA LYS A 589 -11.06 13.32 -6.29
C LYS A 589 -11.90 13.67 -7.50
N TYR A 590 -11.56 14.76 -8.18
CA TYR A 590 -12.19 15.18 -9.41
C TYR A 590 -11.13 15.42 -10.50
N PHE A 591 -11.37 14.89 -11.67
CA PHE A 591 -10.51 15.10 -12.83
C PHE A 591 -11.17 16.02 -13.86
N PHE A 592 -10.55 17.18 -14.08
CA PHE A 592 -10.91 18.10 -15.15
C PHE A 592 -10.21 17.67 -16.44
N GLU A 593 -10.89 16.90 -17.28
CA GLU A 593 -10.30 16.33 -18.52
C GLU A 593 -9.68 17.40 -19.42
N GLN A 594 -10.40 18.52 -19.67
CA GLN A 594 -9.93 19.60 -20.54
C GLN A 594 -8.66 20.29 -20.03
N LEU A 595 -8.47 20.30 -18.71
CA LEU A 595 -7.32 20.93 -18.08
C LEU A 595 -6.21 19.94 -17.71
N GLY A 596 -6.45 18.62 -17.86
CA GLY A 596 -5.54 17.59 -17.35
C GLY A 596 -5.22 17.81 -15.87
N LEU A 597 -6.23 18.15 -15.07
CA LEU A 597 -6.07 18.59 -13.69
C LEU A 597 -6.85 17.70 -12.74
N PHE A 598 -6.16 17.05 -11.80
CA PHE A 598 -6.77 16.43 -10.64
C PHE A 598 -6.86 17.41 -9.48
N VAL A 599 -8.01 17.43 -8.82
CA VAL A 599 -8.22 18.13 -7.54
C VAL A 599 -8.75 17.09 -6.55
N GLY A 600 -8.10 16.97 -5.41
CA GLY A 600 -8.47 16.00 -4.38
C GLY A 600 -8.61 16.63 -3.01
N GLY A 601 -9.50 16.07 -2.20
CA GLY A 601 -9.65 16.37 -0.78
C GLY A 601 -9.83 15.11 0.03
N SER A 602 -9.28 15.07 1.26
CA SER A 602 -9.53 14.01 2.23
C SER A 602 -9.84 14.60 3.59
N TYR A 603 -10.82 14.01 4.27
CA TYR A 603 -11.14 14.32 5.66
C TYR A 603 -11.12 13.04 6.48
N SER A 604 -10.36 13.08 7.56
CA SER A 604 -10.20 11.96 8.49
C SER A 604 -10.61 12.39 9.89
N VAL A 605 -11.35 11.53 10.58
CA VAL A 605 -11.72 11.71 11.98
C VAL A 605 -11.56 10.41 12.73
N SER A 606 -11.02 10.46 13.95
CA SER A 606 -10.95 9.31 14.84
C SER A 606 -11.16 9.70 16.29
N SER A 607 -11.71 8.75 17.06
CA SER A 607 -11.86 8.90 18.52
C SER A 607 -10.50 9.00 19.19
N GLY A 608 -10.47 9.63 20.37
CA GLY A 608 -9.28 9.70 21.21
C GLY A 608 -8.78 8.31 21.62
N ARG A 609 -7.47 8.20 21.78
CA ARG A 609 -6.76 6.99 22.20
C ARG A 609 -6.60 6.93 23.72
N ALA A 610 -6.50 5.72 24.25
CA ALA A 610 -6.13 5.51 25.65
C ALA A 610 -4.69 5.97 25.89
N TYR A 611 -4.44 6.63 27.03
CA TYR A 611 -3.09 6.91 27.49
C TYR A 611 -2.98 6.70 28.99
N GLU A 612 -1.76 6.42 29.43
CA GLU A 612 -1.47 6.24 30.84
C GLU A 612 -1.27 7.60 31.52
N ASN A 613 -2.03 7.79 32.60
CA ASN A 613 -1.92 8.96 33.47
C ASN A 613 -1.59 8.45 34.89
N PRO A 614 -0.35 8.65 35.39
CA PRO A 614 0.06 8.15 36.70
C PRO A 614 -0.67 8.79 37.88
N ASN A 615 -1.36 9.93 37.65
CA ASN A 615 -2.22 10.56 38.64
C ASN A 615 -3.63 9.95 38.71
N ASN A 616 -3.97 9.02 37.80
CA ASN A 616 -5.22 8.32 37.83
C ASN A 616 -4.98 6.87 38.30
N SER A 617 -5.80 6.40 39.23
CA SER A 617 -5.70 5.02 39.75
C SER A 617 -6.06 3.94 38.75
N SER A 618 -6.79 4.29 37.70
CA SER A 618 -7.25 3.34 36.68
C SER A 618 -6.30 3.35 35.48
N PHE A 619 -5.68 2.22 35.20
CA PHE A 619 -4.72 2.06 34.10
C PHE A 619 -5.37 2.33 32.74
N LEU A 620 -4.76 3.18 31.90
CA LEU A 620 -5.19 3.55 30.53
C LEU A 620 -6.67 4.01 30.43
N SER A 621 -7.20 4.65 31.49
CA SER A 621 -8.58 5.12 31.50
C SER A 621 -8.80 6.47 30.82
N ASP A 622 -7.75 7.29 30.74
CA ASP A 622 -7.83 8.61 30.14
C ASP A 622 -7.76 8.54 28.61
N ARG A 623 -8.34 9.56 27.95
CA ARG A 623 -8.43 9.63 26.49
C ARG A 623 -7.80 10.92 25.97
N THR A 624 -7.08 10.81 24.86
CA THR A 624 -6.64 11.97 24.09
C THR A 624 -7.84 12.66 23.42
N PRO A 625 -7.72 13.94 23.01
CA PRO A 625 -8.74 14.59 22.21
C PRO A 625 -9.03 13.85 20.92
N VAL A 626 -10.23 14.08 20.36
CA VAL A 626 -10.61 13.57 19.03
C VAL A 626 -9.63 14.09 17.98
N TYR A 627 -9.15 13.19 17.14
CA TYR A 627 -8.30 13.54 16.00
C TYR A 627 -9.15 13.86 14.77
N TYR A 628 -8.82 14.95 14.09
CA TYR A 628 -9.32 15.21 12.75
C TYR A 628 -8.25 15.87 11.87
N ASN A 629 -8.32 15.58 10.57
CA ASN A 629 -7.35 16.07 9.60
C ASN A 629 -8.04 16.33 8.25
N LEU A 630 -7.82 17.51 7.69
CA LEU A 630 -8.30 17.90 6.36
C LEU A 630 -7.09 18.15 5.46
N ASN A 631 -7.01 17.43 4.35
CA ASN A 631 -5.95 17.56 3.36
C ASN A 631 -6.54 17.87 1.98
N ALA A 632 -5.74 18.53 1.13
CA ALA A 632 -6.08 18.73 -0.27
C ALA A 632 -4.84 18.61 -1.15
N ASN A 633 -5.03 18.17 -2.38
CA ASN A 633 -3.99 18.16 -3.40
C ASN A 633 -4.53 18.57 -4.78
N ILE A 634 -3.61 19.01 -5.60
CA ILE A 634 -3.83 19.33 -7.00
C ILE A 634 -2.70 18.67 -7.79
N ALA A 635 -3.01 17.94 -8.86
CA ALA A 635 -2.03 17.36 -9.75
C ALA A 635 -2.32 17.78 -11.19
N LEU A 636 -1.37 18.51 -11.79
CA LEU A 636 -1.45 18.96 -13.16
C LEU A 636 -0.66 18.02 -14.06
N LEU A 637 -1.34 17.45 -15.04
CA LEU A 637 -0.81 16.51 -16.01
C LEU A 637 -0.60 17.20 -17.35
N ARG A 638 0.60 17.12 -17.90
CA ARG A 638 0.93 17.76 -19.19
C ARG A 638 1.76 16.82 -20.06
N LYS A 639 1.26 16.55 -21.25
CA LYS A 639 1.99 15.85 -22.29
C LYS A 639 2.77 16.85 -23.12
N GLY A 640 4.10 16.68 -23.19
CA GLY A 640 4.99 17.33 -24.16
C GLY A 640 5.27 16.39 -25.33
N LYS A 641 6.08 16.84 -26.30
CA LYS A 641 6.43 16.05 -27.50
C LYS A 641 7.09 14.71 -27.18
N HIS A 642 7.97 14.67 -26.16
CA HIS A 642 8.73 13.48 -25.73
C HIS A 642 8.66 13.26 -24.23
N THR A 643 7.89 14.06 -23.51
CA THR A 643 7.81 14.05 -22.04
C THR A 643 6.37 13.97 -21.57
N PHE A 644 6.18 13.36 -20.44
CA PHE A 644 4.95 13.49 -19.66
C PHE A 644 5.30 14.12 -18.32
N ASN A 645 4.66 15.23 -17.99
CA ASN A 645 4.95 16.02 -16.79
C ASN A 645 3.78 15.93 -15.82
N THR A 646 4.08 15.67 -14.57
CA THR A 646 3.11 15.74 -13.47
C THR A 646 3.63 16.74 -12.44
N VAL A 647 2.88 17.80 -12.20
CA VAL A 647 3.18 18.76 -11.13
C VAL A 647 2.12 18.58 -10.04
N VAL A 648 2.58 18.20 -8.86
CA VAL A 648 1.71 17.98 -7.69
C VAL A 648 1.92 19.10 -6.68
N PHE A 649 0.84 19.63 -6.17
CA PHE A 649 0.82 20.49 -5.00
C PHE A 649 -0.13 19.89 -3.96
N SER A 650 0.35 19.62 -2.76
CA SER A 650 -0.49 19.16 -1.65
C SER A 650 -0.31 20.00 -0.40
N VAL A 651 -1.39 20.10 0.36
CA VAL A 651 -1.43 20.75 1.67
C VAL A 651 -2.06 19.79 2.66
N ASN A 652 -1.32 19.47 3.71
CA ASN A 652 -1.77 18.60 4.77
C ASN A 652 -2.13 19.41 6.01
N ASN A 653 -3.18 18.96 6.70
CA ASN A 653 -3.74 19.61 7.88
C ASN A 653 -4.07 21.08 7.63
N ILE A 654 -4.93 21.33 6.65
CA ILE A 654 -5.37 22.68 6.23
C ILE A 654 -5.92 23.47 7.41
N THR A 655 -6.68 22.82 8.29
CA THR A 655 -7.27 23.42 9.50
C THR A 655 -6.21 23.93 10.48
N GLY A 656 -4.99 23.34 10.44
CA GLY A 656 -3.93 23.62 11.39
C GLY A 656 -4.27 23.13 12.80
N TYR A 657 -5.11 22.13 12.94
CA TYR A 657 -5.36 21.47 14.21
C TYR A 657 -4.07 20.80 14.72
N GLU A 658 -3.82 20.86 16.00
CA GLU A 658 -2.68 20.22 16.64
C GLU A 658 -3.15 18.98 17.40
N PRO A 659 -3.05 17.78 16.76
CA PRO A 659 -3.47 16.56 17.42
C PRO A 659 -2.51 16.19 18.54
N ILE A 660 -3.06 15.72 19.64
CA ILE A 660 -2.30 15.11 20.72
C ILE A 660 -2.50 13.60 20.64
N PHE A 661 -1.41 12.88 20.40
CA PHE A 661 -1.45 11.42 20.23
C PHE A 661 -1.30 10.67 21.55
N SER A 662 -0.57 11.25 22.52
CA SER A 662 -0.38 10.73 23.87
C SER A 662 0.24 11.81 24.74
N TYR A 663 0.47 11.48 25.99
CA TYR A 663 1.25 12.30 26.93
C TYR A 663 2.37 11.45 27.53
N ARG A 664 3.54 12.07 27.73
CA ARG A 664 4.59 11.55 28.60
C ARG A 664 4.52 12.27 29.94
N TYR A 665 4.62 11.52 31.01
CA TYR A 665 4.65 12.06 32.39
C TYR A 665 6.01 11.82 33.02
N SER A 666 6.44 12.72 33.90
CA SER A 666 7.52 12.46 34.83
C SER A 666 7.15 11.34 35.81
N ASN A 667 8.16 10.65 36.37
CA ASN A 667 7.94 9.53 37.29
C ASN A 667 7.11 9.91 38.52
N ASP A 668 7.18 11.18 38.96
CA ASP A 668 6.36 11.72 40.03
C ASP A 668 4.96 12.19 39.59
N GLY A 669 4.63 12.12 38.29
CA GLY A 669 3.36 12.56 37.73
C GLY A 669 3.15 14.08 37.72
N SER A 670 4.10 14.89 38.21
CA SER A 670 3.93 16.34 38.39
C SER A 670 4.09 17.15 37.10
N TYR A 671 4.76 16.59 36.10
CA TYR A 671 5.04 17.25 34.84
C TYR A 671 4.65 16.34 33.66
N ARG A 672 4.08 16.91 32.60
CA ARG A 672 3.71 16.16 31.38
C ARG A 672 4.05 16.92 30.11
N LEU A 673 4.38 16.19 29.07
CA LEU A 673 4.58 16.68 27.70
C LEU A 673 3.61 16.00 26.73
N PRO A 674 2.91 16.76 25.88
CA PRO A 674 2.09 16.17 24.82
C PRO A 674 2.98 15.63 23.68
N ILE A 675 2.60 14.50 23.12
CA ILE A 675 3.17 13.96 21.89
C ILE A 675 2.31 14.48 20.74
N THR A 676 2.89 15.29 19.86
CA THR A 676 2.21 15.98 18.77
C THR A 676 2.95 15.76 17.44
N LEU A 677 2.39 16.24 16.33
CA LEU A 677 3.10 16.25 15.05
C LEU A 677 4.34 17.18 15.10
N PRO A 678 5.40 16.86 14.34
CA PRO A 678 6.59 17.70 14.24
C PRO A 678 6.32 19.06 13.59
N TYR A 679 5.20 19.23 12.91
CA TYR A 679 4.76 20.48 12.25
C TYR A 679 3.23 20.60 12.28
N LYS A 680 2.73 21.82 12.32
CA LYS A 680 1.29 22.10 12.35
C LYS A 680 0.63 21.89 10.98
N ARG A 681 1.28 22.35 9.91
CA ARG A 681 0.86 22.20 8.51
C ARG A 681 2.07 21.84 7.68
N SER A 682 1.86 21.02 6.65
CA SER A 682 2.87 20.78 5.64
C SER A 682 2.32 21.03 4.25
N PHE A 683 3.21 21.34 3.33
CA PHE A 683 2.90 21.43 1.92
C PHE A 683 4.00 20.77 1.11
N LEU A 684 3.61 20.13 0.02
CA LEU A 684 4.51 19.48 -0.91
C LEU A 684 4.31 20.08 -2.30
N VAL A 685 5.41 20.37 -2.99
CA VAL A 685 5.41 20.67 -4.42
C VAL A 685 6.32 19.64 -5.07
N GLY A 686 5.78 18.82 -5.97
CA GLY A 686 6.55 17.81 -6.69
C GLY A 686 6.45 18.02 -8.19
N TRP A 687 7.56 17.92 -8.90
CA TRP A 687 7.59 17.89 -10.36
C TRP A 687 8.19 16.57 -10.82
N PHE A 688 7.38 15.76 -11.50
CA PHE A 688 7.74 14.47 -12.04
C PHE A 688 7.77 14.55 -13.56
N ILE A 689 8.91 14.21 -14.17
CA ILE A 689 9.16 14.26 -15.59
C ILE A 689 9.40 12.83 -16.07
N SER A 690 8.53 12.31 -16.93
CA SER A 690 8.74 11.01 -17.60
C SER A 690 9.09 11.23 -19.05
N ILE A 691 10.18 10.63 -19.51
CA ILE A 691 10.69 10.68 -20.89
C ILE A 691 10.61 9.27 -21.48
N GLY A 692 10.01 9.11 -22.66
CA GLY A 692 9.86 7.82 -23.34
C GLY A 692 8.63 7.01 -22.89
N LYS A 693 8.09 7.20 -21.68
CA LYS A 693 6.85 6.56 -21.19
C LYS A 693 5.69 7.54 -21.30
N ASP A 694 4.67 7.13 -22.03
CA ASP A 694 3.40 7.84 -22.07
C ASP A 694 2.47 7.26 -20.99
N ARG A 695 2.21 8.05 -19.96
CA ARG A 695 1.30 7.68 -18.87
C ARG A 695 -0.15 8.01 -19.17
N SER A 696 -0.46 8.54 -20.35
CA SER A 696 -1.84 8.91 -20.71
C SER A 696 -2.79 7.72 -20.64
N SER A 697 -2.36 6.54 -21.11
CA SER A 697 -3.20 5.33 -21.03
C SER A 697 -3.43 4.86 -19.59
N GLU A 698 -2.42 4.92 -18.74
CA GLU A 698 -2.55 4.55 -17.31
C GLU A 698 -3.58 5.46 -16.61
N ILE A 699 -3.62 6.73 -16.99
CA ILE A 699 -4.55 7.71 -16.44
C ILE A 699 -5.97 7.50 -17.02
N ILE A 700 -6.09 7.28 -18.32
CA ILE A 700 -7.38 7.09 -19.00
C ILE A 700 -8.07 5.81 -18.53
N ASP A 701 -7.32 4.73 -18.35
CA ASP A 701 -7.87 3.46 -17.84
C ASP A 701 -8.41 3.59 -16.40
N GLN A 702 -8.03 4.64 -15.68
CA GLN A 702 -8.40 4.94 -14.29
C GLN A 702 -9.31 6.16 -14.15
N LEU A 703 -9.58 6.88 -15.26
CA LEU A 703 -10.55 7.99 -15.25
C LEU A 703 -11.95 7.48 -14.92
N PRO A 704 -12.68 8.23 -14.06
CA PRO A 704 -14.03 7.87 -13.67
C PRO A 704 -15.03 7.89 -14.82
#